data_eebd900c411e490877e6e9da8ac8a435
#
_entry.id   eebd900c411e490877e6e9da8ac8a435
#
_cell.length_a   1.000
_cell.length_b   1.000
_cell.length_c   1.000
_cell.angle_alpha   90.00
_cell.angle_beta   90.00
_cell.angle_gamma   90.00
#
_symmetry.space_group_name_H-M   'P 1'
#
loop_
_entity.id
_entity.type
_entity.pdbx_description
1 polymer ?
#
loop_
_entity_poly.entity_id
_entity_poly.type
_entity_poly.pdbx_seq_one_letter_code
_entity_poly.pdbx_strand_id
1 'polypeptide(L)'
;VRGDLGAAGKPSRSRYGLKAVQPVPGRADFDVPIETKFHAPGLRKDLVERHELIQRLSAATAAQLVLVAAPAGFGKTTLVAQWQGSRMERRPFAWLALDDGENDPSRLWGHIIHALRQASPGIIGEETPQELRVRDPDIAGTVLPLLLNELGARTAPVVLVLDDYQAVTEPSCHDQMAFFLEHLPPSVQVVLITRTDPPLPLARLRAAGKMFEVRSPELRFTSAEAAVFVHGIAAAEFSLSDIAVLIERTEGWPAGLYLAALSLRGHPSPSAFIRQFSGDNRFITDFLAEEVLSRQPAEIRQFLGRTSILSRFSAPLCDAVIGSTNAAEIIDILDRENLFIVPLDDVRRWFRYHSLFAQMLRGYLTRTEPDMVATLHERASNWHRRSGSVDETIQHAVAAGDLTGAVELIAAHWPGYVDSGRAATIRGWLRMIGDDAIGADPLAAHCAAWNAAFAGDRESVRRWLPVIEAARYEGPLPDGMQSLTSSVALLRGVFGFEGYGVMRQAAAAAAELESDPATPWYALARAALGFSLYLSGEPKAAEEPLEEAVSSEAAIPLVRMIALSVLSLAAVELGKLPRAQELADAARSLGTRGGAGEALPNALAYMAAGAVSAARGQLPEARSALEHAVRLRSRTPGIGPWATIEAMAMLTQVLLDSGDRSAAAVLVDETRLLLTSLPDPTEAVQARLVWLERQTADKPRSASLADPLTEREEAVLRLLQGTLSLREIGQELHLSANTIKTHAQAIYRKLGVSTRRDAVQRGHAAGIL
;
A
#
# COMPACT_ATOMS: atom_id res chain seq x y z
N VAL A 1 30.67 24.69 79.18
CA VAL A 1 30.56 23.63 80.22
C VAL A 1 30.65 22.28 79.51
N ARG A 2 31.82 21.68 79.62
CA ARG A 2 32.15 20.27 79.94
C ARG A 2 31.19 19.21 79.41
N GLY A 3 31.59 18.07 78.83
CA GLY A 3 32.81 17.25 78.89
C GLY A 3 32.51 16.00 78.08
N ASP A 4 33.42 15.47 77.45
CA ASP A 4 34.36 14.43 77.75
C ASP A 4 33.89 12.97 77.59
N LEU A 5 34.76 12.22 76.93
CA LEU A 5 35.05 10.78 76.93
C LEU A 5 34.05 9.87 76.15
N GLY A 6 34.42 9.09 75.18
CA GLY A 6 35.69 8.39 74.92
C GLY A 6 35.30 6.92 74.65
N ALA A 7 35.79 6.30 73.64
CA ALA A 7 36.26 4.92 73.67
C ALA A 7 36.46 4.34 72.25
N ALA A 8 37.65 3.91 72.03
CA ALA A 8 38.20 3.26 70.87
C ALA A 8 37.62 1.83 70.65
N GLY A 9 37.26 1.51 69.42
CA GLY A 9 37.05 0.15 68.96
C GLY A 9 38.12 -0.20 67.89
N LYS A 10 38.95 -1.20 68.21
CA LYS A 10 40.02 -1.72 67.35
C LYS A 10 39.49 -2.42 66.11
N PRO A 11 40.10 -2.28 64.94
CA PRO A 11 39.77 -3.09 63.76
C PRO A 11 40.42 -4.47 63.86
N SER A 12 39.62 -5.51 63.50
CA SER A 12 40.07 -6.89 63.37
C SER A 12 41.04 -7.06 62.17
N ARG A 13 42.14 -7.73 62.42
CA ARG A 13 43.16 -8.12 61.44
C ARG A 13 42.58 -9.16 60.50
N SER A 14 42.49 -8.81 59.18
CA SER A 14 42.43 -9.78 58.12
C SER A 14 43.84 -10.27 57.75
N ARG A 15 44.04 -11.59 57.79
CA ARG A 15 45.25 -12.27 57.37
C ARG A 15 45.25 -12.44 55.84
N TYR A 16 45.89 -11.53 55.10
CA TYR A 16 46.61 -11.80 53.85
C TYR A 16 47.51 -10.60 53.60
N GLY A 17 48.82 -10.83 53.82
CA GLY A 17 49.83 -9.80 53.58
C GLY A 17 50.11 -9.67 52.09
N LEU A 18 49.57 -8.64 51.49
CA LEU A 18 50.08 -8.07 50.26
C LEU A 18 50.77 -6.78 50.63
N LYS A 19 52.08 -6.76 50.45
CA LYS A 19 52.91 -5.54 50.53
C LYS A 19 52.41 -4.56 49.45
N ALA A 20 51.99 -3.37 49.85
CA ALA A 20 51.76 -2.28 48.95
C ALA A 20 53.07 -1.98 48.20
N VAL A 21 53.09 -2.22 46.91
CA VAL A 21 54.16 -1.71 46.01
C VAL A 21 53.90 -0.20 45.86
N GLN A 22 54.88 0.61 46.26
CA GLN A 22 54.82 2.04 45.99
C GLN A 22 54.86 2.26 44.48
N PRO A 23 54.02 3.15 43.89
CA PRO A 23 54.08 3.44 42.46
C PRO A 23 55.41 4.13 42.13
N VAL A 24 56.07 3.62 41.08
CA VAL A 24 57.27 4.27 40.50
C VAL A 24 56.75 5.46 39.70
N PRO A 25 57.20 6.70 39.98
CA PRO A 25 56.77 7.86 39.22
C PRO A 25 57.40 7.79 37.81
N GLY A 26 56.60 7.66 36.76
CA GLY A 26 57.06 7.82 35.38
C GLY A 26 56.57 6.84 34.34
N ARG A 27 55.60 5.98 34.62
CA ARG A 27 54.90 5.21 33.56
C ARG A 27 53.47 5.76 33.40
N ALA A 28 53.17 6.26 32.21
CA ALA A 28 51.78 6.40 31.82
C ALA A 28 51.13 5.00 31.93
N ASP A 29 50.22 4.80 32.90
CA ASP A 29 49.41 3.58 33.01
C ASP A 29 48.53 3.57 31.78
N PHE A 30 48.95 2.85 30.73
CA PHE A 30 47.98 2.35 29.76
C PHE A 30 47.06 1.37 30.52
N ASP A 31 45.81 1.71 30.67
CA ASP A 31 44.76 0.81 31.13
C ASP A 31 44.95 -0.53 30.45
N VAL A 32 44.95 -1.60 31.21
CA VAL A 32 45.01 -2.97 30.63
C VAL A 32 43.83 -3.11 29.66
N PRO A 33 44.10 -3.31 28.35
CA PRO A 33 43.02 -3.36 27.37
C PRO A 33 42.04 -4.47 27.72
N ILE A 34 40.73 -4.17 27.56
CA ILE A 34 39.71 -5.18 27.73
C ILE A 34 39.72 -6.08 26.47
N GLU A 35 40.25 -7.30 26.60
CA GLU A 35 40.45 -8.24 25.48
C GLU A 35 39.19 -8.48 24.63
N THR A 36 38.00 -8.43 25.21
CA THR A 36 36.73 -8.61 24.47
C THR A 36 36.46 -7.54 23.42
N LYS A 37 37.10 -6.35 23.55
CA LYS A 37 36.99 -5.28 22.53
C LYS A 37 37.67 -5.63 21.21
N PHE A 38 38.67 -6.53 21.25
CA PHE A 38 39.50 -6.83 20.07
C PHE A 38 39.03 -8.06 19.29
N HIS A 39 37.82 -8.53 19.58
CA HIS A 39 37.24 -9.69 18.92
C HIS A 39 35.87 -9.38 18.34
N ALA A 40 35.60 -9.92 17.17
CA ALA A 40 34.24 -9.91 16.65
C ALA A 40 33.30 -10.63 17.62
N PRO A 41 32.06 -10.17 17.80
CA PRO A 41 31.10 -10.86 18.64
C PRO A 41 30.78 -12.24 18.10
N GLY A 42 30.61 -13.21 19.01
CA GLY A 42 30.25 -14.58 18.64
C GLY A 42 28.91 -14.65 17.88
N LEU A 43 28.92 -15.30 16.74
CA LEU A 43 27.73 -15.47 15.94
C LEU A 43 26.79 -16.51 16.57
N ARG A 44 25.50 -16.22 16.67
CA ARG A 44 24.46 -17.16 17.09
C ARG A 44 24.25 -18.22 15.99
N LYS A 45 23.83 -19.43 16.37
CA LYS A 45 23.60 -20.54 15.43
C LYS A 45 22.40 -20.31 14.50
N ASP A 46 21.47 -19.46 14.90
CA ASP A 46 20.20 -19.22 14.21
C ASP A 46 20.20 -17.97 13.32
N LEU A 47 21.40 -17.51 12.91
CA LEU A 47 21.53 -16.34 12.05
C LEU A 47 21.34 -16.70 10.58
N VAL A 48 20.62 -15.84 9.86
CA VAL A 48 20.55 -15.91 8.39
C VAL A 48 21.87 -15.43 7.81
N GLU A 49 22.45 -16.22 6.92
CA GLU A 49 23.66 -15.84 6.21
C GLU A 49 23.35 -14.89 5.07
N ARG A 50 24.02 -13.74 5.07
CA ARG A 50 23.81 -12.66 4.08
C ARG A 50 24.72 -12.82 2.87
N HIS A 51 24.58 -13.96 2.15
CA HIS A 51 25.49 -14.35 1.08
C HIS A 51 25.76 -13.26 0.05
N GLU A 52 24.73 -12.59 -0.45
CA GLU A 52 24.88 -11.54 -1.47
C GLU A 52 25.67 -10.34 -0.95
N LEU A 53 25.36 -9.86 0.26
CA LEU A 53 26.09 -8.75 0.87
C LEU A 53 27.54 -9.13 1.18
N ILE A 54 27.79 -10.35 1.68
CA ILE A 54 29.13 -10.85 1.95
C ILE A 54 29.94 -10.94 0.65
N GLN A 55 29.33 -11.40 -0.44
CA GLN A 55 29.99 -11.45 -1.75
C GLN A 55 30.36 -10.03 -2.24
N ARG A 56 29.46 -9.06 -2.10
CA ARG A 56 29.72 -7.66 -2.46
C ARG A 56 30.83 -7.04 -1.61
N LEU A 57 30.85 -7.29 -0.29
CA LEU A 57 31.89 -6.85 0.62
C LEU A 57 33.26 -7.46 0.26
N SER A 58 33.30 -8.75 -0.01
CA SER A 58 34.52 -9.44 -0.41
C SER A 58 35.04 -8.98 -1.77
N ALA A 59 34.18 -8.54 -2.67
CA ALA A 59 34.56 -7.98 -3.96
C ALA A 59 35.05 -6.51 -3.88
N ALA A 60 34.73 -5.79 -2.80
CA ALA A 60 35.05 -4.37 -2.61
C ALA A 60 36.51 -4.14 -2.16
N THR A 61 37.46 -4.90 -2.68
CA THR A 61 38.89 -4.85 -2.27
C THR A 61 39.60 -3.55 -2.67
N ALA A 62 39.10 -2.82 -3.66
CA ALA A 62 39.64 -1.54 -4.09
C ALA A 62 39.23 -0.36 -3.20
N ALA A 63 38.20 -0.53 -2.36
CA ALA A 63 37.75 0.50 -1.44
C ALA A 63 38.68 0.60 -0.24
N GLN A 64 39.16 1.81 0.04
CA GLN A 64 39.95 2.09 1.24
C GLN A 64 39.05 2.10 2.49
N LEU A 65 37.82 2.58 2.35
CA LEU A 65 36.81 2.64 3.39
C LEU A 65 35.57 1.82 3.01
N VAL A 66 35.17 0.92 3.88
CA VAL A 66 33.84 0.29 3.88
C VAL A 66 33.03 0.93 5.01
N LEU A 67 31.94 1.61 4.68
CA LEU A 67 31.04 2.20 5.65
C LEU A 67 29.77 1.36 5.76
N VAL A 68 29.50 0.83 6.96
CA VAL A 68 28.25 0.11 7.28
C VAL A 68 27.45 0.98 8.25
N ALA A 69 26.50 1.77 7.71
CA ALA A 69 25.77 2.77 8.48
C ALA A 69 24.25 2.50 8.43
N ALA A 70 23.65 2.30 9.59
CA ALA A 70 22.23 2.09 9.76
C ALA A 70 21.80 2.25 11.23
N PRO A 71 20.51 2.48 11.53
CA PRO A 71 19.99 2.53 12.89
C PRO A 71 20.32 1.29 13.73
N ALA A 72 19.97 1.35 15.02
CA ALA A 72 20.08 0.20 15.92
C ALA A 72 19.26 -1.00 15.39
N GLY A 73 19.79 -2.23 15.62
CA GLY A 73 19.08 -3.46 15.29
C GLY A 73 19.04 -3.86 13.82
N PHE A 74 19.80 -3.19 12.92
CA PHE A 74 19.87 -3.57 11.51
C PHE A 74 20.90 -4.68 11.21
N GLY A 75 21.58 -5.21 12.22
CA GLY A 75 22.51 -6.34 12.04
C GLY A 75 23.86 -5.95 11.42
N LYS A 76 24.30 -4.69 11.55
CA LYS A 76 25.57 -4.18 11.03
C LYS A 76 26.77 -4.99 11.47
N THR A 77 26.98 -5.09 12.78
CA THR A 77 28.05 -5.84 13.42
C THR A 77 28.00 -7.32 13.04
N THR A 78 26.79 -7.89 13.01
CA THR A 78 26.55 -9.28 12.60
C THR A 78 26.98 -9.54 11.17
N LEU A 79 26.67 -8.63 10.23
CA LEU A 79 27.06 -8.75 8.82
C LEU A 79 28.59 -8.78 8.68
N VAL A 80 29.30 -7.86 9.33
CA VAL A 80 30.77 -7.78 9.26
C VAL A 80 31.42 -9.00 9.94
N ALA A 81 30.85 -9.49 11.04
CA ALA A 81 31.32 -10.70 11.69
C ALA A 81 31.07 -11.96 10.81
N GLN A 82 29.92 -12.04 10.09
CA GLN A 82 29.70 -13.10 9.09
C GLN A 82 30.71 -13.01 7.92
N TRP A 83 31.02 -11.79 7.46
CA TRP A 83 31.98 -11.56 6.42
C TRP A 83 33.37 -12.04 6.83
N GLN A 84 33.85 -11.68 8.04
CA GLN A 84 35.11 -12.17 8.61
C GLN A 84 35.15 -13.70 8.65
N GLY A 85 34.06 -14.37 9.05
CA GLY A 85 33.96 -15.83 9.12
C GLY A 85 33.74 -16.53 7.78
N SER A 86 33.56 -15.79 6.68
CA SER A 86 33.25 -16.34 5.36
C SER A 86 34.45 -17.02 4.73
N ARG A 87 34.19 -18.12 4.00
CA ARG A 87 35.25 -18.79 3.19
C ARG A 87 35.75 -17.96 2.03
N MET A 88 35.05 -16.90 1.66
CA MET A 88 35.44 -15.98 0.57
C MET A 88 36.45 -14.94 1.04
N GLU A 89 36.60 -14.74 2.33
CA GLU A 89 37.52 -13.79 2.93
C GLU A 89 38.72 -14.52 3.54
N ARG A 90 39.92 -14.05 3.25
CA ARG A 90 41.17 -14.66 3.73
C ARG A 90 42.10 -13.68 4.44
N ARG A 91 41.75 -12.39 4.39
CA ARG A 91 42.52 -11.33 5.05
C ARG A 91 42.34 -11.41 6.56
N PRO A 92 43.37 -11.14 7.37
CA PRO A 92 43.19 -10.99 8.80
C PRO A 92 42.36 -9.75 9.12
N PHE A 93 41.51 -9.87 10.15
CA PHE A 93 40.65 -8.78 10.64
C PHE A 93 41.17 -8.29 11.99
N ALA A 94 41.59 -7.02 12.04
CA ALA A 94 41.86 -6.32 13.26
C ALA A 94 40.57 -5.65 13.76
N TRP A 95 39.98 -6.20 14.80
CA TRP A 95 38.69 -5.73 15.31
C TRP A 95 38.90 -4.81 16.53
N LEU A 96 38.16 -3.72 16.60
CA LEU A 96 38.08 -2.85 17.77
C LEU A 96 36.64 -2.38 17.96
N ALA A 97 36.02 -2.78 19.06
CA ALA A 97 34.74 -2.24 19.52
C ALA A 97 35.02 -0.95 20.32
N LEU A 98 34.45 0.16 19.86
CA LEU A 98 34.66 1.48 20.42
C LEU A 98 33.61 1.81 21.48
N ASP A 99 34.03 2.54 22.53
CA ASP A 99 33.14 3.13 23.52
C ASP A 99 33.60 4.58 23.84
N ASP A 100 33.01 5.24 24.84
CA ASP A 100 33.35 6.61 25.22
C ASP A 100 34.85 6.78 25.63
N GLY A 101 35.53 5.70 25.99
CA GLY A 101 36.95 5.71 26.36
C GLY A 101 37.87 6.04 25.19
N GLU A 102 37.49 5.76 23.95
CA GLU A 102 38.26 6.08 22.75
C GLU A 102 38.11 7.55 22.30
N ASN A 103 37.50 8.42 23.11
CA ASN A 103 37.57 9.88 22.93
C ASN A 103 38.89 10.47 23.37
N ASP A 104 39.82 9.69 23.94
CA ASP A 104 41.21 10.06 24.11
C ASP A 104 42.02 9.60 22.88
N PRO A 105 42.66 10.52 22.13
CA PRO A 105 43.44 10.18 20.94
C PRO A 105 44.53 9.11 21.18
N SER A 106 45.24 9.20 22.31
CA SER A 106 46.30 8.24 22.62
C SER A 106 45.74 6.83 22.87
N ARG A 107 44.60 6.76 23.53
CA ARG A 107 43.90 5.50 23.78
C ARG A 107 43.30 4.91 22.48
N LEU A 108 42.65 5.74 21.66
CA LEU A 108 42.13 5.31 20.36
C LEU A 108 43.22 4.67 19.49
N TRP A 109 44.30 5.40 19.28
CA TRP A 109 45.39 4.90 18.43
C TRP A 109 46.19 3.76 19.07
N GLY A 110 46.30 3.74 20.40
CA GLY A 110 46.86 2.63 21.14
C GLY A 110 46.07 1.34 20.94
N HIS A 111 44.78 1.41 21.01
CA HIS A 111 43.90 0.28 20.77
C HIS A 111 43.88 -0.16 19.29
N ILE A 112 43.91 0.78 18.33
CA ILE A 112 44.04 0.48 16.89
C ILE A 112 45.34 -0.27 16.61
N ILE A 113 46.48 0.22 17.14
CA ILE A 113 47.79 -0.42 17.00
C ILE A 113 47.78 -1.81 17.64
N HIS A 114 47.17 -1.96 18.81
CA HIS A 114 47.03 -3.27 19.48
C HIS A 114 46.22 -4.24 18.64
N ALA A 115 45.06 -3.83 18.11
CA ALA A 115 44.23 -4.65 17.24
C ALA A 115 44.97 -5.12 15.98
N LEU A 116 45.68 -4.23 15.31
CA LEU A 116 46.48 -4.54 14.13
C LEU A 116 47.59 -5.54 14.42
N ARG A 117 48.33 -5.38 15.55
CA ARG A 117 49.38 -6.31 15.98
C ARG A 117 48.83 -7.68 16.35
N GLN A 118 47.66 -7.73 16.97
CA GLN A 118 47.01 -8.99 17.32
C GLN A 118 46.56 -9.76 16.06
N ALA A 119 45.94 -9.05 15.09
CA ALA A 119 45.47 -9.67 13.86
C ALA A 119 46.57 -10.15 12.92
N SER A 120 47.68 -9.42 12.87
CA SER A 120 48.83 -9.74 12.01
C SER A 120 50.15 -9.45 12.74
N PRO A 121 50.67 -10.45 13.47
CA PRO A 121 51.94 -10.28 14.20
C PRO A 121 53.05 -9.78 13.30
N GLY A 122 53.76 -8.71 13.72
CA GLY A 122 54.83 -8.08 12.98
C GLY A 122 54.42 -7.15 11.85
N ILE A 123 53.10 -6.83 11.70
CA ILE A 123 52.62 -5.81 10.77
C ILE A 123 53.07 -4.40 11.20
N ILE A 124 53.17 -4.17 12.49
CA ILE A 124 53.65 -2.93 13.12
C ILE A 124 54.92 -3.28 13.92
N GLY A 125 55.97 -2.48 13.76
CA GLY A 125 57.23 -2.59 14.50
C GLY A 125 57.10 -2.16 15.96
N GLU A 126 58.25 -1.91 16.62
CA GLU A 126 58.29 -1.43 18.00
C GLU A 126 58.38 0.09 18.07
N GLU A 127 58.72 0.80 16.98
CA GLU A 127 58.90 2.24 16.96
C GLU A 127 57.57 2.98 17.23
N THR A 128 56.52 2.67 16.50
CA THR A 128 55.19 3.28 16.65
C THR A 128 54.61 3.10 18.07
N PRO A 129 54.65 1.89 18.70
CA PRO A 129 54.22 1.73 20.08
C PRO A 129 55.11 2.45 21.10
N GLN A 130 56.42 2.63 20.82
CA GLN A 130 57.33 3.37 21.71
C GLN A 130 56.97 4.85 21.73
N GLU A 131 56.77 5.48 20.58
CA GLU A 131 56.38 6.88 20.47
C GLU A 131 55.02 7.16 21.14
N LEU A 132 54.08 6.21 21.06
CA LEU A 132 52.78 6.34 21.73
C LEU A 132 52.90 6.31 23.28
N ARG A 133 53.97 5.73 23.83
CA ARG A 133 54.23 5.66 25.27
C ARG A 133 54.90 6.92 25.82
N VAL A 134 55.25 7.86 24.98
CA VAL A 134 55.78 9.16 25.40
C VAL A 134 54.68 9.94 26.12
N ARG A 135 55.05 10.72 27.12
CA ARG A 135 54.07 11.57 27.82
C ARG A 135 53.62 12.68 26.85
N ASP A 136 52.31 12.74 26.57
CA ASP A 136 51.68 13.64 25.61
C ASP A 136 52.20 13.40 24.17
N PRO A 137 51.89 12.26 23.55
CA PRO A 137 52.41 11.91 22.23
C PRO A 137 51.80 12.80 21.13
N ASP A 138 52.65 13.24 20.21
CA ASP A 138 52.19 13.91 18.98
C ASP A 138 51.61 12.88 18.02
N ILE A 139 50.31 12.60 18.14
CA ILE A 139 49.62 11.59 17.34
C ILE A 139 49.67 11.95 15.85
N ALA A 140 49.32 13.18 15.48
CA ALA A 140 49.18 13.57 14.08
C ALA A 140 50.56 13.77 13.39
N GLY A 141 51.55 14.35 14.10
CA GLY A 141 52.83 14.68 13.51
C GLY A 141 53.86 13.55 13.59
N THR A 142 53.72 12.60 14.51
CA THR A 142 54.74 11.55 14.73
C THR A 142 54.15 10.14 14.65
N VAL A 143 53.14 9.82 15.45
CA VAL A 143 52.62 8.45 15.56
C VAL A 143 51.98 7.98 14.27
N LEU A 144 51.08 8.80 13.66
CA LEU A 144 50.40 8.43 12.43
C LEU A 144 51.33 8.28 11.21
N PRO A 145 52.29 9.20 10.96
CA PRO A 145 53.27 8.99 9.89
C PRO A 145 54.10 7.70 10.06
N LEU A 146 54.54 7.38 11.28
CA LEU A 146 55.27 6.14 11.57
C LEU A 146 54.38 4.92 11.29
N LEU A 147 53.17 4.92 11.82
CA LEU A 147 52.18 3.83 11.60
C LEU A 147 51.94 3.62 10.10
N LEU A 148 51.67 4.68 9.35
CA LEU A 148 51.40 4.60 7.90
C LEU A 148 52.60 4.10 7.12
N ASN A 149 53.84 4.51 7.49
CA ASN A 149 55.06 4.02 6.88
C ASN A 149 55.30 2.54 7.17
N GLU A 150 55.09 2.07 8.42
CA GLU A 150 55.18 0.67 8.80
C GLU A 150 54.16 -0.20 8.05
N LEU A 151 52.91 0.28 7.96
CA LEU A 151 51.82 -0.37 7.19
C LEU A 151 52.14 -0.38 5.68
N GLY A 152 52.68 0.71 5.14
CA GLY A 152 53.07 0.85 3.73
C GLY A 152 54.23 -0.06 3.30
N ALA A 153 55.14 -0.37 4.23
CA ALA A 153 56.26 -1.29 3.99
C ALA A 153 55.83 -2.74 3.85
N ARG A 154 54.55 -3.08 4.13
CA ARG A 154 54.01 -4.44 4.08
C ARG A 154 53.09 -4.59 2.90
N THR A 155 53.16 -5.78 2.28
CA THR A 155 52.30 -6.15 1.16
C THR A 155 51.11 -7.04 1.59
N ALA A 156 51.15 -7.63 2.79
CA ALA A 156 50.09 -8.49 3.30
C ALA A 156 48.87 -7.65 3.63
N PRO A 157 47.67 -7.97 3.01
CA PRO A 157 46.45 -7.20 3.24
C PRO A 157 45.88 -7.43 4.64
N VAL A 158 45.33 -6.40 5.25
CA VAL A 158 44.63 -6.44 6.54
C VAL A 158 43.36 -5.60 6.49
N VAL A 159 42.31 -6.01 7.22
CA VAL A 159 41.09 -5.26 7.40
C VAL A 159 41.01 -4.76 8.84
N LEU A 160 40.94 -3.45 9.03
CA LEU A 160 40.73 -2.80 10.34
C LEU A 160 39.22 -2.52 10.51
N VAL A 161 38.60 -3.14 11.47
CA VAL A 161 37.18 -2.93 11.82
C VAL A 161 37.09 -2.08 13.06
N LEU A 162 36.39 -0.95 12.93
CA LEU A 162 36.03 -0.06 14.02
C LEU A 162 34.52 -0.13 14.23
N ASP A 163 34.09 -0.86 15.24
CA ASP A 163 32.67 -1.11 15.54
C ASP A 163 32.15 -0.06 16.54
N ASP A 164 30.92 0.39 16.35
CA ASP A 164 30.25 1.45 17.11
C ASP A 164 31.00 2.80 17.04
N TYR A 165 31.49 3.21 15.86
CA TYR A 165 32.26 4.43 15.65
C TYR A 165 31.53 5.71 16.10
N GLN A 166 30.21 5.71 16.23
CA GLN A 166 29.44 6.84 16.79
C GLN A 166 29.76 7.15 18.26
N ALA A 167 30.48 6.27 18.97
CA ALA A 167 30.96 6.54 20.33
C ALA A 167 32.09 7.55 20.36
N VAL A 168 32.81 7.68 19.25
CA VAL A 168 33.89 8.69 19.10
C VAL A 168 33.23 10.02 18.74
N THR A 169 33.36 11.01 19.62
CA THR A 169 32.79 12.37 19.49
C THR A 169 33.83 13.46 19.52
N GLU A 170 35.08 13.14 19.92
CA GLU A 170 36.15 14.09 20.01
C GLU A 170 36.65 14.52 18.62
N PRO A 171 36.61 15.83 18.28
CA PRO A 171 37.00 16.32 16.96
C PRO A 171 38.42 15.94 16.53
N SER A 172 39.37 15.96 17.44
CA SER A 172 40.76 15.59 17.16
C SER A 172 40.91 14.14 16.71
N CYS A 173 40.11 13.21 17.26
CA CYS A 173 40.06 11.82 16.83
C CYS A 173 39.52 11.68 15.38
N HIS A 174 38.52 12.48 15.02
CA HIS A 174 37.99 12.52 13.66
C HIS A 174 39.00 13.11 12.65
N ASP A 175 39.69 14.20 13.00
CA ASP A 175 40.69 14.78 12.14
C ASP A 175 41.85 13.82 11.90
N GLN A 176 42.31 13.14 12.94
CA GLN A 176 43.35 12.11 12.86
C GLN A 176 42.88 10.90 12.01
N MET A 177 41.64 10.45 12.16
CA MET A 177 41.11 9.39 11.35
C MET A 177 40.97 9.82 9.87
N ALA A 178 40.55 11.04 9.60
CA ALA A 178 40.50 11.58 8.24
C ALA A 178 41.90 11.60 7.59
N PHE A 179 42.92 12.05 8.33
CA PHE A 179 44.29 12.01 7.89
C PHE A 179 44.78 10.58 7.61
N PHE A 180 44.49 9.64 8.51
CA PHE A 180 44.84 8.24 8.35
C PHE A 180 44.20 7.64 7.08
N LEU A 181 42.90 7.86 6.83
CA LEU A 181 42.19 7.41 5.63
C LEU A 181 42.75 8.04 4.35
N GLU A 182 43.18 9.30 4.38
CA GLU A 182 43.72 9.97 3.20
C GLU A 182 45.06 9.34 2.75
N HIS A 183 45.89 8.90 3.70
CA HIS A 183 47.21 8.38 3.46
C HIS A 183 47.31 6.83 3.57
N LEU A 184 46.16 6.15 3.67
CA LEU A 184 46.08 4.72 3.88
C LEU A 184 46.71 3.94 2.73
N PRO A 185 47.67 3.01 3.01
CA PRO A 185 48.27 2.18 1.98
C PRO A 185 47.25 1.17 1.40
N PRO A 186 47.43 0.73 0.14
CA PRO A 186 46.49 -0.19 -0.52
C PRO A 186 46.32 -1.57 0.16
N SER A 187 47.28 -1.94 1.01
CA SER A 187 47.25 -3.17 1.80
C SER A 187 46.30 -3.11 3.00
N VAL A 188 45.79 -1.94 3.37
CA VAL A 188 44.92 -1.76 4.52
C VAL A 188 43.54 -1.27 4.06
N GLN A 189 42.48 -1.94 4.51
CA GLN A 189 41.10 -1.52 4.33
C GLN A 189 40.49 -1.22 5.70
N VAL A 190 39.84 -0.07 5.84
CA VAL A 190 39.12 0.29 7.06
C VAL A 190 37.62 0.01 6.89
N VAL A 191 37.02 -0.59 7.89
CA VAL A 191 35.58 -0.84 7.99
C VAL A 191 35.05 -0.05 9.18
N LEU A 192 34.19 0.94 8.92
CA LEU A 192 33.49 1.67 9.96
C LEU A 192 32.07 1.13 10.09
N ILE A 193 31.73 0.64 11.26
CA ILE A 193 30.37 0.27 11.63
C ILE A 193 29.82 1.36 12.54
N THR A 194 28.71 1.97 12.12
CA THR A 194 28.21 3.16 12.84
C THR A 194 26.68 3.23 12.76
N ARG A 195 26.05 3.98 13.67
CA ARG A 195 24.63 4.30 13.62
C ARG A 195 24.38 5.55 12.77
N THR A 196 25.32 6.48 12.74
CA THR A 196 25.22 7.80 12.11
C THR A 196 26.35 7.99 11.10
N ASP A 197 26.23 8.92 10.20
CA ASP A 197 27.34 9.29 9.33
C ASP A 197 28.44 9.95 10.17
N PRO A 198 29.66 9.40 10.16
CA PRO A 198 30.76 9.99 10.89
C PRO A 198 31.17 11.32 10.26
N PRO A 199 31.69 12.31 11.04
CA PRO A 199 32.16 13.58 10.53
C PRO A 199 33.54 13.44 9.85
N LEU A 200 33.58 12.60 8.82
CA LEU A 200 34.74 12.30 7.97
C LEU A 200 34.49 12.82 6.55
N PRO A 201 35.52 13.00 5.71
CA PRO A 201 35.37 13.51 4.35
C PRO A 201 34.75 12.47 3.37
N LEU A 202 33.60 11.92 3.72
CA LEU A 202 32.93 10.83 2.99
C LEU A 202 32.64 11.21 1.53
N ALA A 203 32.21 12.45 1.29
CA ALA A 203 31.92 12.93 -0.07
C ALA A 203 33.15 12.85 -0.99
N ARG A 204 34.33 13.17 -0.44
CA ARG A 204 35.60 13.11 -1.18
C ARG A 204 36.01 11.67 -1.49
N LEU A 205 35.88 10.77 -0.51
CA LEU A 205 36.16 9.34 -0.68
C LEU A 205 35.21 8.70 -1.70
N ARG A 206 33.93 9.07 -1.66
CA ARG A 206 32.92 8.62 -2.61
C ARG A 206 33.22 9.09 -4.03
N ALA A 207 33.53 10.36 -4.21
CA ALA A 207 33.91 10.92 -5.52
C ALA A 207 35.17 10.29 -6.10
N ALA A 208 36.12 9.88 -5.24
CA ALA A 208 37.36 9.22 -5.65
C ALA A 208 37.19 7.72 -5.93
N GLY A 209 36.00 7.12 -5.74
CA GLY A 209 35.77 5.68 -5.88
C GLY A 209 36.46 4.84 -4.81
N LYS A 210 36.91 5.44 -3.69
CA LYS A 210 37.65 4.79 -2.62
C LYS A 210 36.77 4.29 -1.47
N MET A 211 35.44 4.36 -1.62
CA MET A 211 34.49 4.03 -0.58
C MET A 211 33.44 3.03 -1.10
N PHE A 212 33.13 2.04 -0.26
CA PHE A 212 32.00 1.14 -0.43
C PHE A 212 31.02 1.33 0.73
N GLU A 213 29.74 1.41 0.42
CA GLU A 213 28.71 1.70 1.41
C GLU A 213 27.68 0.58 1.50
N VAL A 214 27.27 0.26 2.72
CA VAL A 214 26.12 -0.57 3.05
C VAL A 214 25.22 0.24 3.97
N ARG A 215 24.00 0.51 3.51
CA ARG A 215 23.03 1.35 4.21
C ARG A 215 21.81 0.54 4.65
N SER A 216 20.88 1.19 5.39
CA SER A 216 19.66 0.56 5.89
C SER A 216 18.86 -0.23 4.84
N PRO A 217 18.64 0.27 3.60
CA PRO A 217 17.88 -0.46 2.61
C PRO A 217 18.48 -1.83 2.25
N GLU A 218 19.81 -1.92 2.20
CA GLU A 218 20.53 -3.15 1.85
C GLU A 218 20.59 -4.13 3.02
N LEU A 219 20.49 -3.63 4.27
CA LEU A 219 20.49 -4.43 5.48
C LEU A 219 19.12 -5.03 5.80
N ARG A 220 18.04 -4.57 5.17
CA ARG A 220 16.71 -5.14 5.32
C ARG A 220 16.70 -6.60 4.88
N PHE A 221 15.93 -7.42 5.58
CA PHE A 221 15.75 -8.81 5.15
C PHE A 221 14.81 -8.89 3.94
N THR A 222 15.19 -9.69 2.97
CA THR A 222 14.31 -10.13 1.89
C THR A 222 13.26 -11.11 2.42
N SER A 223 12.23 -11.40 1.62
CA SER A 223 11.18 -12.35 2.01
C SER A 223 11.73 -13.75 2.30
N ALA A 224 12.73 -14.20 1.54
CA ALA A 224 13.36 -15.48 1.74
C ALA A 224 14.20 -15.52 3.03
N GLU A 225 14.99 -14.50 3.28
CA GLU A 225 15.80 -14.38 4.50
C GLU A 225 14.92 -14.26 5.74
N ALA A 226 13.83 -13.47 5.68
CA ALA A 226 12.89 -13.32 6.78
C ALA A 226 12.16 -14.64 7.10
N ALA A 227 11.78 -15.41 6.08
CA ALA A 227 11.17 -16.72 6.28
C ALA A 227 12.10 -17.67 7.04
N VAL A 228 13.34 -17.83 6.57
CA VAL A 228 14.34 -18.66 7.24
C VAL A 228 14.57 -18.21 8.68
N PHE A 229 14.69 -16.89 8.89
CA PHE A 229 14.96 -16.30 10.19
C PHE A 229 13.82 -16.51 11.21
N VAL A 230 12.58 -16.22 10.79
CA VAL A 230 11.40 -16.34 11.65
C VAL A 230 11.11 -17.81 11.98
N HIS A 231 11.21 -18.71 10.99
CA HIS A 231 11.03 -20.16 11.21
C HIS A 231 12.05 -20.72 12.21
N GLY A 232 13.32 -20.34 12.06
CA GLY A 232 14.39 -20.80 12.95
C GLY A 232 14.19 -20.35 14.40
N ILE A 233 13.81 -19.08 14.62
CA ILE A 233 13.68 -18.51 15.97
C ILE A 233 12.38 -18.94 16.65
N ALA A 234 11.26 -18.87 15.96
CA ALA A 234 9.95 -19.23 16.50
C ALA A 234 9.77 -20.75 16.66
N ALA A 235 10.64 -21.56 16.03
CA ALA A 235 10.55 -23.02 15.96
C ALA A 235 9.18 -23.53 15.48
N ALA A 236 8.61 -22.83 14.50
CA ALA A 236 7.31 -23.12 13.88
C ALA A 236 7.32 -22.74 12.41
N GLU A 237 6.51 -23.40 11.60
CA GLU A 237 6.30 -23.03 10.20
C GLU A 237 5.18 -22.02 10.06
N PHE A 238 5.37 -21.03 9.17
CA PHE A 238 4.44 -19.98 8.84
C PHE A 238 4.16 -19.96 7.35
N SER A 239 2.97 -19.56 6.98
CA SER A 239 2.63 -19.39 5.56
C SER A 239 3.43 -18.24 4.93
N LEU A 240 3.64 -18.29 3.62
CA LEU A 240 4.28 -17.17 2.89
C LEU A 240 3.49 -15.86 3.06
N SER A 241 2.17 -15.93 3.21
CA SER A 241 1.34 -14.76 3.49
C SER A 241 1.60 -14.18 4.88
N ASP A 242 1.79 -15.01 5.91
CA ASP A 242 2.14 -14.55 7.26
C ASP A 242 3.51 -13.86 7.28
N ILE A 243 4.50 -14.44 6.59
CA ILE A 243 5.83 -13.84 6.44
C ILE A 243 5.75 -12.50 5.69
N ALA A 244 4.96 -12.41 4.63
CA ALA A 244 4.77 -11.16 3.88
C ALA A 244 4.20 -10.05 4.78
N VAL A 245 3.20 -10.36 5.61
CA VAL A 245 2.63 -9.42 6.58
C VAL A 245 3.67 -8.97 7.61
N LEU A 246 4.49 -9.89 8.14
CA LEU A 246 5.58 -9.52 9.06
C LEU A 246 6.60 -8.60 8.41
N ILE A 247 7.00 -8.86 7.17
CA ILE A 247 7.95 -8.01 6.43
C ILE A 247 7.35 -6.63 6.20
N GLU A 248 6.09 -6.55 5.76
CA GLU A 248 5.40 -5.29 5.56
C GLU A 248 5.38 -4.45 6.84
N ARG A 249 5.04 -5.07 7.98
CA ARG A 249 4.96 -4.38 9.28
C ARG A 249 6.31 -4.00 9.87
N THR A 250 7.33 -4.83 9.67
CA THR A 250 8.69 -4.56 10.16
C THR A 250 9.57 -3.84 9.15
N GLU A 251 9.09 -3.63 7.92
CA GLU A 251 9.87 -3.11 6.79
C GLU A 251 11.19 -3.88 6.58
N GLY A 252 11.20 -5.17 6.90
CA GLY A 252 12.39 -6.03 6.83
C GLY A 252 13.46 -5.73 7.89
N TRP A 253 13.14 -4.95 8.92
CA TRP A 253 14.06 -4.63 10.02
C TRP A 253 14.41 -5.89 10.84
N PRO A 254 15.70 -6.32 10.87
CA PRO A 254 16.11 -7.58 11.50
C PRO A 254 15.74 -7.70 12.98
N ALA A 255 15.95 -6.64 13.78
CA ALA A 255 15.57 -6.67 15.19
C ALA A 255 14.05 -6.74 15.37
N GLY A 256 13.29 -6.04 14.53
CA GLY A 256 11.81 -6.12 14.54
C GLY A 256 11.32 -7.53 14.25
N LEU A 257 11.90 -8.19 13.24
CA LEU A 257 11.60 -9.58 12.91
C LEU A 257 12.02 -10.55 14.04
N TYR A 258 13.17 -10.32 14.67
CA TYR A 258 13.61 -11.09 15.83
C TYR A 258 12.62 -11.01 17.00
N LEU A 259 12.21 -9.80 17.36
CA LEU A 259 11.27 -9.56 18.46
C LEU A 259 9.87 -10.12 18.14
N ALA A 260 9.44 -10.04 16.90
CA ALA A 260 8.22 -10.70 16.43
C ALA A 260 8.31 -12.22 16.55
N ALA A 261 9.42 -12.82 16.09
CA ALA A 261 9.64 -14.26 16.13
C ALA A 261 9.71 -14.79 17.57
N LEU A 262 10.33 -14.03 18.50
CA LEU A 262 10.30 -14.36 19.93
C LEU A 262 8.89 -14.34 20.50
N SER A 263 8.08 -13.35 20.12
CA SER A 263 6.68 -13.24 20.57
C SER A 263 5.79 -14.36 20.00
N LEU A 264 6.16 -14.91 18.85
CA LEU A 264 5.45 -16.02 18.20
C LEU A 264 5.76 -17.40 18.82
N ARG A 265 6.88 -17.51 19.54
CA ARG A 265 7.28 -18.79 20.15
C ARG A 265 6.24 -19.29 21.15
N GLY A 266 5.61 -20.43 20.83
CA GLY A 266 4.56 -21.02 21.67
C GLY A 266 3.24 -20.24 21.69
N HIS A 267 3.03 -19.26 20.80
CA HIS A 267 1.79 -18.51 20.77
C HIS A 267 0.62 -19.37 20.25
N PRO A 268 -0.55 -19.38 20.94
CA PRO A 268 -1.67 -20.27 20.60
C PRO A 268 -2.31 -19.97 19.24
N SER A 269 -2.19 -18.76 18.74
CA SER A 269 -2.77 -18.31 17.47
C SER A 269 -1.79 -17.43 16.67
N PRO A 270 -0.74 -18.01 16.07
CA PRO A 270 0.34 -17.25 15.46
C PRO A 270 -0.13 -16.30 14.35
N SER A 271 -0.96 -16.78 13.41
CA SER A 271 -1.46 -15.95 12.29
C SER A 271 -2.34 -14.79 12.75
N ALA A 272 -3.11 -14.95 13.83
CA ALA A 272 -3.88 -13.85 14.41
C ALA A 272 -2.95 -12.81 15.05
N PHE A 273 -1.92 -13.25 15.77
CA PHE A 273 -0.90 -12.37 16.34
C PHE A 273 -0.16 -11.59 15.25
N ILE A 274 0.26 -12.25 14.17
CA ILE A 274 0.95 -11.61 13.03
C ILE A 274 0.11 -10.49 12.43
N ARG A 275 -1.19 -10.71 12.26
CA ARG A 275 -2.11 -9.67 11.76
C ARG A 275 -2.28 -8.50 12.72
N GLN A 276 -2.07 -8.69 14.01
CA GLN A 276 -2.18 -7.66 15.06
C GLN A 276 -0.83 -7.07 15.48
N PHE A 277 0.29 -7.65 15.00
CA PHE A 277 1.64 -7.21 15.37
C PHE A 277 1.85 -5.75 15.00
N SER A 278 2.25 -4.93 15.96
CA SER A 278 2.38 -3.47 15.81
C SER A 278 3.52 -2.94 16.66
N GLY A 279 3.84 -1.65 16.52
CA GLY A 279 4.82 -0.94 17.34
C GLY A 279 4.44 -0.82 18.81
N ASP A 280 3.19 -1.15 19.18
CA ASP A 280 2.73 -1.21 20.57
C ASP A 280 3.09 -2.55 21.24
N ASN A 281 3.65 -3.50 20.49
CA ASN A 281 4.17 -4.73 21.08
C ASN A 281 5.24 -4.39 22.13
N ARG A 282 5.10 -4.98 23.32
CA ARG A 282 5.95 -4.65 24.47
C ARG A 282 7.45 -4.72 24.15
N PHE A 283 7.89 -5.77 23.48
CA PHE A 283 9.32 -5.94 23.16
C PHE A 283 9.83 -4.87 22.19
N ILE A 284 9.00 -4.45 21.22
CA ILE A 284 9.33 -3.37 20.29
C ILE A 284 9.38 -2.04 21.04
N THR A 285 8.35 -1.78 21.84
CA THR A 285 8.25 -0.53 22.64
C THR A 285 9.44 -0.38 23.57
N ASP A 286 9.76 -1.44 24.33
CA ASP A 286 10.88 -1.44 25.29
C ASP A 286 12.21 -1.19 24.54
N PHE A 287 12.48 -1.92 23.45
CA PHE A 287 13.69 -1.75 22.66
C PHE A 287 13.84 -0.35 22.07
N LEU A 288 12.79 0.18 21.43
CA LEU A 288 12.84 1.50 20.81
C LEU A 288 12.87 2.62 21.86
N ALA A 289 12.22 2.45 22.99
CA ALA A 289 12.25 3.40 24.08
C ALA A 289 13.63 3.48 24.71
N GLU A 290 14.28 2.33 25.00
CA GLU A 290 15.58 2.28 25.66
C GLU A 290 16.74 2.63 24.72
N GLU A 291 16.78 2.03 23.52
CA GLU A 291 17.92 2.15 22.60
C GLU A 291 17.87 3.39 21.70
N VAL A 292 16.67 3.99 21.51
CA VAL A 292 16.50 5.11 20.58
C VAL A 292 16.02 6.36 21.33
N LEU A 293 14.81 6.32 21.90
CA LEU A 293 14.14 7.52 22.41
C LEU A 293 14.79 8.09 23.67
N SER A 294 15.20 7.24 24.62
CA SER A 294 15.80 7.68 25.89
C SER A 294 17.12 8.44 25.70
N ARG A 295 17.86 8.15 24.64
CA ARG A 295 19.14 8.77 24.32
C ARG A 295 18.99 10.15 23.67
N GLN A 296 17.77 10.52 23.28
CA GLN A 296 17.54 11.79 22.61
C GLN A 296 17.32 12.94 23.60
N PRO A 297 17.75 14.18 23.25
CA PRO A 297 17.39 15.39 23.99
C PRO A 297 15.88 15.56 24.12
N ALA A 298 15.44 16.27 25.16
CA ALA A 298 14.01 16.47 25.42
C ALA A 298 13.27 17.11 24.23
N GLU A 299 13.90 18.06 23.57
CA GLU A 299 13.36 18.75 22.39
C GLU A 299 13.12 17.78 21.23
N ILE A 300 14.10 16.93 20.92
CA ILE A 300 13.96 15.92 19.86
C ILE A 300 12.88 14.89 20.22
N ARG A 301 12.81 14.43 21.48
CA ARG A 301 11.75 13.53 21.92
C ARG A 301 10.35 14.13 21.74
N GLN A 302 10.18 15.41 22.07
CA GLN A 302 8.94 16.13 21.90
C GLN A 302 8.60 16.29 20.42
N PHE A 303 9.57 16.66 19.58
CA PHE A 303 9.41 16.73 18.13
C PHE A 303 8.94 15.40 17.56
N LEU A 304 9.65 14.31 17.85
CA LEU A 304 9.32 12.96 17.39
C LEU A 304 7.89 12.54 17.82
N GLY A 305 7.55 12.77 19.09
CA GLY A 305 6.21 12.47 19.61
C GLY A 305 5.12 13.26 18.85
N ARG A 306 5.24 14.58 18.78
CA ARG A 306 4.21 15.45 18.21
C ARG A 306 4.07 15.33 16.70
N THR A 307 5.14 15.03 15.96
CA THR A 307 5.08 14.82 14.50
C THR A 307 4.72 13.39 14.10
N SER A 308 4.67 12.46 15.06
CA SER A 308 4.32 11.05 14.81
C SER A 308 2.91 10.84 14.26
N ILE A 309 2.02 11.83 14.43
CA ILE A 309 0.66 11.83 13.85
C ILE A 309 0.67 11.91 12.32
N LEU A 310 1.78 12.39 11.73
CA LEU A 310 1.92 12.59 10.30
C LEU A 310 2.35 11.29 9.62
N SER A 311 1.68 10.92 8.53
CA SER A 311 2.05 9.76 7.70
C SER A 311 3.31 10.05 6.88
N ARG A 312 3.44 11.28 6.42
CA ARG A 312 4.62 11.88 5.79
C ARG A 312 4.78 13.30 6.28
N PHE A 313 5.99 13.78 6.37
CA PHE A 313 6.27 15.11 6.90
C PHE A 313 7.37 15.84 6.13
N SER A 314 7.30 17.15 6.19
CA SER A 314 8.31 18.09 5.72
C SER A 314 8.55 19.15 6.77
N ALA A 315 9.64 19.88 6.72
CA ALA A 315 9.93 20.92 7.71
C ALA A 315 8.80 21.95 7.84
N PRO A 316 8.23 22.52 6.76
CA PRO A 316 7.11 23.46 6.87
C PRO A 316 5.85 22.87 7.51
N LEU A 317 5.55 21.59 7.26
CA LEU A 317 4.41 20.90 7.88
C LEU A 317 4.67 20.69 9.38
N CYS A 318 5.86 20.23 9.75
CA CYS A 318 6.23 20.04 11.16
C CYS A 318 6.17 21.38 11.93
N ASP A 319 6.72 22.46 11.36
CA ASP A 319 6.66 23.79 11.97
C ASP A 319 5.21 24.23 12.21
N ALA A 320 4.33 24.03 11.24
CA ALA A 320 2.93 24.37 11.36
C ALA A 320 2.21 23.53 12.45
N VAL A 321 2.53 22.24 12.55
CA VAL A 321 1.90 21.30 13.50
C VAL A 321 2.37 21.58 14.93
N ILE A 322 3.68 21.75 15.12
CA ILE A 322 4.26 21.96 16.46
C ILE A 322 4.12 23.42 16.92
N GLY A 323 4.12 24.36 15.97
CA GLY A 323 4.19 25.81 16.24
C GLY A 323 5.63 26.25 16.49
N SER A 324 6.59 25.68 15.77
CA SER A 324 8.03 25.99 15.82
C SER A 324 8.51 26.61 14.50
N THR A 325 9.82 26.86 14.41
CA THR A 325 10.48 27.34 13.18
C THR A 325 11.82 26.63 12.95
N ASN A 326 12.12 25.58 13.73
CA ASN A 326 13.38 24.85 13.71
C ASN A 326 13.26 23.40 13.20
N ALA A 327 12.12 23.04 12.60
CA ALA A 327 11.88 21.67 12.14
C ALA A 327 12.94 21.22 11.09
N ALA A 328 13.42 22.13 10.25
CA ALA A 328 14.44 21.80 9.26
C ALA A 328 15.75 21.32 9.92
N GLU A 329 16.20 22.02 10.96
CA GLU A 329 17.40 21.65 11.71
C GLU A 329 17.25 20.30 12.43
N ILE A 330 16.08 20.08 13.03
CA ILE A 330 15.79 18.81 13.72
C ILE A 330 15.73 17.67 12.71
N ILE A 331 15.06 17.82 11.56
CA ILE A 331 14.99 16.80 10.52
C ILE A 331 16.40 16.47 9.98
N ASP A 332 17.25 17.46 9.80
CA ASP A 332 18.64 17.25 9.39
C ASP A 332 19.45 16.46 10.43
N ILE A 333 19.18 16.68 11.71
CA ILE A 333 19.77 15.87 12.80
C ILE A 333 19.25 14.44 12.71
N LEU A 334 17.92 14.26 12.62
CA LEU A 334 17.30 12.93 12.54
C LEU A 334 17.80 12.12 11.33
N ASP A 335 18.00 12.77 10.19
CA ASP A 335 18.50 12.11 8.97
C ASP A 335 19.97 11.71 9.11
N ARG A 336 20.83 12.62 9.60
CA ARG A 336 22.26 12.32 9.87
C ARG A 336 22.45 11.23 10.91
N GLU A 337 21.63 11.21 11.94
CA GLU A 337 21.68 10.22 13.01
C GLU A 337 20.94 8.93 12.67
N ASN A 338 20.39 8.78 11.47
CA ASN A 338 19.59 7.63 11.04
C ASN A 338 18.48 7.25 12.05
N LEU A 339 17.77 8.24 12.61
CA LEU A 339 16.78 8.03 13.66
C LEU A 339 15.43 7.55 13.11
N PHE A 340 15.44 6.42 12.39
CA PHE A 340 14.25 5.74 11.87
C PHE A 340 13.36 6.64 11.00
N ILE A 341 13.94 7.66 10.33
CA ILE A 341 13.28 8.40 9.26
C ILE A 341 13.73 7.88 7.90
N VAL A 342 12.81 7.90 6.94
CA VAL A 342 13.01 7.40 5.59
C VAL A 342 12.67 8.54 4.62
N PRO A 343 13.63 8.99 3.79
CA PRO A 343 13.34 9.99 2.76
C PRO A 343 12.40 9.41 1.70
N LEU A 344 11.46 10.21 1.23
CA LEU A 344 10.47 9.84 0.22
C LEU A 344 10.78 10.41 -1.16
N ASP A 345 11.74 11.33 -1.24
CA ASP A 345 12.21 11.95 -2.48
C ASP A 345 13.74 12.11 -2.48
N ASP A 346 14.33 12.21 -3.68
CA ASP A 346 15.78 12.35 -3.86
C ASP A 346 16.33 13.70 -3.35
N VAL A 347 15.46 14.71 -3.24
CA VAL A 347 15.83 16.05 -2.72
C VAL A 347 15.65 16.18 -1.21
N ARG A 348 15.24 15.09 -0.56
CA ARG A 348 15.09 14.99 0.90
C ARG A 348 14.21 16.11 1.49
N ARG A 349 13.09 16.40 0.86
CA ARG A 349 12.09 17.34 1.35
C ARG A 349 11.00 16.67 2.16
N TRP A 350 10.65 15.43 1.75
CA TRP A 350 9.62 14.64 2.37
C TRP A 350 10.21 13.40 3.03
N PHE A 351 9.75 13.13 4.22
CA PHE A 351 10.18 12.01 5.05
C PHE A 351 8.94 11.27 5.61
N ARG A 352 9.16 10.06 6.04
CA ARG A 352 8.26 9.33 6.94
C ARG A 352 9.05 8.65 8.03
N TYR A 353 8.41 8.35 9.12
CA TYR A 353 8.98 7.46 10.12
C TYR A 353 8.91 6.01 9.64
N HIS A 354 9.84 5.17 10.12
CA HIS A 354 9.69 3.72 10.07
C HIS A 354 8.39 3.33 10.78
N SER A 355 7.59 2.40 10.20
CA SER A 355 6.22 2.12 10.63
C SER A 355 6.10 1.77 12.11
N LEU A 356 6.93 0.85 12.62
CA LEU A 356 6.92 0.45 14.04
C LEU A 356 7.35 1.59 14.96
N PHE A 357 8.29 2.42 14.54
CA PHE A 357 8.73 3.59 15.29
C PHE A 357 7.62 4.65 15.38
N ALA A 358 6.94 4.93 14.25
CA ALA A 358 5.80 5.83 14.23
C ALA A 358 4.68 5.38 15.18
N GLN A 359 4.37 4.08 15.22
CA GLN A 359 3.35 3.52 16.11
C GLN A 359 3.74 3.66 17.57
N MET A 360 4.99 3.33 17.92
CA MET A 360 5.51 3.51 19.28
C MET A 360 5.46 4.99 19.71
N LEU A 361 5.86 5.91 18.82
CA LEU A 361 5.82 7.35 19.08
C LEU A 361 4.40 7.88 19.27
N ARG A 362 3.41 7.40 18.50
CA ARG A 362 1.99 7.74 18.69
C ARG A 362 1.49 7.25 20.05
N GLY A 363 1.82 6.00 20.42
CA GLY A 363 1.52 5.49 21.76
C GLY A 363 2.20 6.30 22.87
N TYR A 364 3.43 6.75 22.64
CA TYR A 364 4.14 7.65 23.56
C TYR A 364 3.41 9.00 23.68
N LEU A 365 3.07 9.66 22.56
CA LEU A 365 2.34 10.94 22.54
C LEU A 365 1.00 10.83 23.27
N THR A 366 0.21 9.80 22.98
CA THR A 366 -1.10 9.60 23.62
C THR A 366 -1.01 9.42 25.14
N ARG A 367 0.09 8.84 25.63
CA ARG A 367 0.31 8.68 27.09
C ARG A 367 0.86 9.94 27.74
N THR A 368 1.71 10.71 27.07
CA THR A 368 2.41 11.86 27.67
C THR A 368 1.68 13.17 27.45
N GLU A 369 1.02 13.35 26.31
CA GLU A 369 0.35 14.61 25.91
C GLU A 369 -1.01 14.33 25.24
N PRO A 370 -1.97 13.60 25.90
CA PRO A 370 -3.24 13.22 25.28
C PRO A 370 -4.06 14.43 24.80
N ASP A 371 -4.05 15.52 25.54
CA ASP A 371 -4.81 16.73 25.21
C ASP A 371 -4.29 17.47 23.98
N MET A 372 -3.05 17.21 23.59
CA MET A 372 -2.44 17.83 22.42
C MET A 372 -2.79 17.13 21.11
N VAL A 373 -3.20 15.86 21.14
CA VAL A 373 -3.41 15.05 19.93
C VAL A 373 -4.43 15.73 18.99
N ALA A 374 -5.58 16.13 19.48
CA ALA A 374 -6.61 16.80 18.69
C ALA A 374 -6.10 18.12 18.07
N THR A 375 -5.41 18.93 18.88
CA THR A 375 -4.84 20.22 18.41
C THR A 375 -3.78 20.02 17.32
N LEU A 376 -2.92 19.00 17.45
CA LEU A 376 -1.92 18.69 16.43
C LEU A 376 -2.58 18.27 15.11
N HIS A 377 -3.62 17.44 15.17
CA HIS A 377 -4.39 17.05 13.99
C HIS A 377 -5.13 18.23 13.36
N GLU A 378 -5.73 19.12 14.15
CA GLU A 378 -6.36 20.35 13.66
C GLU A 378 -5.36 21.22 12.88
N ARG A 379 -4.17 21.44 13.45
CA ARG A 379 -3.12 22.22 12.78
C ARG A 379 -2.65 21.56 11.48
N ALA A 380 -2.50 20.23 11.48
CA ALA A 380 -2.17 19.48 10.28
C ALA A 380 -3.27 19.61 9.21
N SER A 381 -4.55 19.45 9.58
CA SER A 381 -5.69 19.66 8.68
C SER A 381 -5.68 21.06 8.06
N ASN A 382 -5.48 22.10 8.89
CA ASN A 382 -5.40 23.48 8.43
C ASN A 382 -4.24 23.73 7.46
N TRP A 383 -3.08 23.10 7.68
CA TRP A 383 -1.95 23.20 6.77
C TRP A 383 -2.24 22.54 5.43
N HIS A 384 -2.78 21.29 5.46
CA HIS A 384 -3.13 20.54 4.25
C HIS A 384 -4.23 21.22 3.43
N ARG A 385 -5.21 21.83 4.08
CA ARG A 385 -6.26 22.64 3.43
C ARG A 385 -5.66 23.78 2.61
N ARG A 386 -4.68 24.50 3.17
CA ARG A 386 -3.97 25.60 2.46
C ARG A 386 -3.08 25.09 1.33
N SER A 387 -2.58 23.87 1.44
CA SER A 387 -1.74 23.23 0.44
C SER A 387 -2.52 22.52 -0.67
N GLY A 388 -3.86 22.48 -0.59
CA GLY A 388 -4.74 21.82 -1.57
C GLY A 388 -4.78 20.29 -1.47
N SER A 389 -4.32 19.70 -0.38
CA SER A 389 -4.32 18.25 -0.15
C SER A 389 -5.60 17.80 0.53
N VAL A 390 -6.63 17.45 -0.23
CA VAL A 390 -7.97 17.12 0.29
C VAL A 390 -7.95 15.86 1.15
N ASP A 391 -7.27 14.79 0.72
CA ASP A 391 -7.18 13.51 1.42
C ASP A 391 -6.65 13.67 2.86
N GLU A 392 -5.49 14.30 2.98
CA GLU A 392 -4.84 14.50 4.28
C GLU A 392 -5.65 15.49 5.15
N THR A 393 -6.30 16.50 4.52
CA THR A 393 -7.16 17.43 5.25
C THR A 393 -8.31 16.71 5.95
N ILE A 394 -9.01 15.83 5.22
CA ILE A 394 -10.13 15.03 5.76
C ILE A 394 -9.63 14.05 6.83
N GLN A 395 -8.54 13.34 6.58
CA GLN A 395 -7.97 12.39 7.55
C GLN A 395 -7.65 13.08 8.89
N HIS A 396 -6.99 14.22 8.82
CA HIS A 396 -6.63 14.96 10.02
C HIS A 396 -7.83 15.68 10.67
N ALA A 397 -8.83 16.13 9.91
CA ALA A 397 -10.07 16.69 10.48
C ALA A 397 -10.84 15.62 11.29
N VAL A 398 -11.01 14.42 10.74
CA VAL A 398 -11.65 13.31 11.45
C VAL A 398 -10.86 12.95 12.72
N ALA A 399 -9.54 12.87 12.63
CA ALA A 399 -8.68 12.56 13.78
C ALA A 399 -8.65 13.66 14.84
N ALA A 400 -8.93 14.90 14.47
CA ALA A 400 -9.13 16.03 15.40
C ALA A 400 -10.51 16.04 16.07
N GLY A 401 -11.47 15.22 15.57
CA GLY A 401 -12.86 15.22 16.00
C GLY A 401 -13.75 16.25 15.28
N ASP A 402 -13.22 16.96 14.28
CA ASP A 402 -13.99 17.87 13.41
C ASP A 402 -14.72 17.09 12.33
N LEU A 403 -15.75 16.33 12.72
CA LEU A 403 -16.53 15.52 11.81
C LEU A 403 -17.36 16.38 10.84
N THR A 404 -17.87 17.52 11.29
CA THR A 404 -18.66 18.44 10.46
C THR A 404 -17.82 19.00 9.31
N GLY A 405 -16.64 19.55 9.60
CA GLY A 405 -15.75 20.06 8.57
C GLY A 405 -15.24 18.94 7.62
N ALA A 406 -15.03 17.72 8.13
CA ALA A 406 -14.68 16.58 7.29
C ALA A 406 -15.81 16.18 6.34
N VAL A 407 -17.06 16.12 6.82
CA VAL A 407 -18.25 15.80 6.01
C VAL A 407 -18.50 16.86 4.92
N GLU A 408 -18.38 18.14 5.24
CA GLU A 408 -18.52 19.23 4.26
C GLU A 408 -17.46 19.10 3.13
N LEU A 409 -16.22 18.77 3.48
CA LEU A 409 -15.16 18.55 2.50
C LEU A 409 -15.43 17.32 1.64
N ILE A 410 -15.88 16.21 2.24
CA ILE A 410 -16.26 15.01 1.49
C ILE A 410 -17.39 15.35 0.52
N ALA A 411 -18.44 16.04 1.00
CA ALA A 411 -19.57 16.43 0.19
C ALA A 411 -19.18 17.36 -0.97
N ALA A 412 -18.22 18.25 -0.77
CA ALA A 412 -17.74 19.12 -1.83
C ALA A 412 -16.91 18.41 -2.91
N HIS A 413 -16.20 17.35 -2.55
CA HIS A 413 -15.17 16.77 -3.42
C HIS A 413 -15.50 15.37 -3.96
N TRP A 414 -16.47 14.64 -3.39
CA TRP A 414 -16.78 13.27 -3.78
C TRP A 414 -17.04 13.09 -5.30
N PRO A 415 -17.73 14.02 -6.01
CA PRO A 415 -17.99 13.80 -7.43
C PRO A 415 -16.70 13.72 -8.26
N GLY A 416 -15.75 14.62 -8.01
CA GLY A 416 -14.45 14.61 -8.68
C GLY A 416 -13.63 13.34 -8.41
N TYR A 417 -13.77 12.75 -7.21
CA TYR A 417 -13.12 11.47 -6.88
C TYR A 417 -13.79 10.29 -7.59
N VAL A 418 -15.11 10.30 -7.76
CA VAL A 418 -15.81 9.30 -8.57
C VAL A 418 -15.39 9.40 -10.03
N ASP A 419 -15.39 10.61 -10.60
CA ASP A 419 -14.99 10.85 -12.00
C ASP A 419 -13.56 10.41 -12.31
N SER A 420 -12.66 10.55 -11.34
CA SER A 420 -11.27 10.09 -11.43
C SER A 420 -11.06 8.60 -11.10
N GLY A 421 -12.13 7.84 -10.86
CA GLY A 421 -12.07 6.41 -10.51
C GLY A 421 -11.65 6.12 -9.07
N ARG A 422 -11.64 7.13 -8.20
CA ARG A 422 -11.17 7.06 -6.80
C ARG A 422 -12.30 6.83 -5.78
N ALA A 423 -13.37 6.15 -6.16
CA ALA A 423 -14.49 5.84 -5.27
C ALA A 423 -14.08 5.04 -4.00
N ALA A 424 -12.98 4.27 -4.08
CA ALA A 424 -12.42 3.59 -2.93
C ALA A 424 -11.91 4.54 -1.84
N THR A 425 -11.39 5.70 -2.21
CA THR A 425 -10.94 6.74 -1.28
C THR A 425 -12.13 7.30 -0.48
N ILE A 426 -13.25 7.58 -1.14
CA ILE A 426 -14.49 8.05 -0.48
C ILE A 426 -14.97 7.01 0.53
N ARG A 427 -14.98 5.74 0.16
CA ARG A 427 -15.31 4.64 1.09
C ARG A 427 -14.37 4.60 2.31
N GLY A 428 -13.10 4.92 2.10
CA GLY A 428 -12.12 5.07 3.16
C GLY A 428 -12.49 6.17 4.14
N TRP A 429 -12.84 7.35 3.62
CA TRP A 429 -13.26 8.49 4.44
C TRP A 429 -14.54 8.21 5.23
N LEU A 430 -15.56 7.65 4.57
CA LEU A 430 -16.84 7.30 5.23
C LEU A 430 -16.64 6.24 6.34
N ARG A 431 -15.76 5.26 6.13
CA ARG A 431 -15.41 4.29 7.19
C ARG A 431 -14.72 4.94 8.40
N MET A 432 -13.89 5.97 8.18
CA MET A 432 -13.27 6.70 9.28
C MET A 432 -14.30 7.52 10.09
N ILE A 433 -15.31 8.08 9.42
CA ILE A 433 -16.42 8.78 10.08
C ILE A 433 -17.26 7.81 10.92
N GLY A 434 -17.54 6.63 10.40
CA GLY A 434 -18.31 5.57 11.05
C GLY A 434 -19.82 5.69 10.86
N ASP A 435 -20.49 4.56 10.92
CA ASP A 435 -21.94 4.44 10.59
C ASP A 435 -22.84 5.26 11.49
N ASP A 436 -22.51 5.41 12.78
CA ASP A 436 -23.32 6.20 13.72
C ASP A 436 -23.30 7.69 13.36
N ALA A 437 -22.14 8.23 13.02
CA ALA A 437 -22.02 9.63 12.61
C ALA A 437 -22.62 9.85 11.22
N ILE A 438 -22.50 8.90 10.28
CA ILE A 438 -23.19 8.95 8.98
C ILE A 438 -24.71 8.99 9.19
N GLY A 439 -25.26 8.18 10.11
CA GLY A 439 -26.69 8.16 10.42
C GLY A 439 -27.21 9.43 11.12
N ALA A 440 -26.32 10.21 11.71
CA ALA A 440 -26.65 11.47 12.39
C ALA A 440 -26.52 12.71 11.48
N ASP A 441 -25.80 12.60 10.35
CA ASP A 441 -25.51 13.72 9.46
C ASP A 441 -26.06 13.46 8.04
N PRO A 442 -27.00 14.27 7.53
CA PRO A 442 -27.63 14.06 6.23
C PRO A 442 -26.70 14.25 5.04
N LEU A 443 -25.65 15.08 5.14
CA LEU A 443 -24.63 15.20 4.09
C LEU A 443 -23.72 13.97 4.03
N ALA A 444 -23.36 13.43 5.20
CA ALA A 444 -22.62 12.17 5.26
C ALA A 444 -23.44 11.01 4.69
N ALA A 445 -24.74 10.92 5.05
CA ALA A 445 -25.67 9.95 4.52
C ALA A 445 -25.84 10.08 2.99
N HIS A 446 -25.93 11.32 2.47
CA HIS A 446 -25.94 11.62 1.04
C HIS A 446 -24.70 11.04 0.34
N CYS A 447 -23.49 11.37 0.81
CA CYS A 447 -22.26 10.84 0.23
C CYS A 447 -22.18 9.30 0.29
N ALA A 448 -22.64 8.71 1.40
CA ALA A 448 -22.68 7.27 1.61
C ALA A 448 -23.66 6.58 0.65
N ALA A 449 -24.84 7.13 0.46
CA ALA A 449 -25.85 6.61 -0.46
C ALA A 449 -25.37 6.62 -1.91
N TRP A 450 -24.77 7.71 -2.37
CA TRP A 450 -24.22 7.80 -3.72
C TRP A 450 -23.04 6.84 -3.92
N ASN A 451 -22.13 6.75 -2.96
CA ASN A 451 -21.02 5.82 -3.06
C ASN A 451 -21.48 4.36 -3.08
N ALA A 452 -22.51 4.01 -2.29
CA ALA A 452 -23.14 2.70 -2.28
C ALA A 452 -23.84 2.40 -3.64
N ALA A 453 -24.52 3.40 -4.20
CA ALA A 453 -25.19 3.27 -5.49
C ALA A 453 -24.19 2.99 -6.63
N PHE A 454 -23.07 3.66 -6.68
CA PHE A 454 -21.98 3.39 -7.64
C PHE A 454 -21.34 2.00 -7.44
N ALA A 455 -21.38 1.45 -6.22
CA ALA A 455 -20.93 0.11 -5.93
C ALA A 455 -22.00 -0.98 -6.23
N GLY A 456 -23.24 -0.58 -6.54
CA GLY A 456 -24.38 -1.51 -6.70
C GLY A 456 -24.91 -2.06 -5.38
N ASP A 457 -24.52 -1.50 -4.26
CA ASP A 457 -24.95 -1.91 -2.92
C ASP A 457 -26.31 -1.31 -2.56
N ARG A 458 -27.37 -2.00 -2.96
CA ARG A 458 -28.77 -1.61 -2.72
C ARG A 458 -29.13 -1.57 -1.24
N GLU A 459 -28.51 -2.42 -0.43
CA GLU A 459 -28.81 -2.50 1.01
C GLU A 459 -28.34 -1.23 1.71
N SER A 460 -27.10 -0.82 1.46
CA SER A 460 -26.59 0.46 1.99
C SER A 460 -27.35 1.67 1.47
N VAL A 461 -27.77 1.69 0.19
CA VAL A 461 -28.62 2.77 -0.33
C VAL A 461 -29.94 2.84 0.46
N ARG A 462 -30.64 1.72 0.66
CA ARG A 462 -31.88 1.67 1.45
C ARG A 462 -31.70 2.08 2.91
N ARG A 463 -30.53 1.83 3.45
CA ARG A 463 -30.20 2.22 4.82
C ARG A 463 -30.10 3.75 4.98
N TRP A 464 -29.48 4.44 4.02
CA TRP A 464 -29.19 5.85 4.13
C TRP A 464 -30.28 6.77 3.58
N LEU A 465 -31.09 6.33 2.60
CA LEU A 465 -32.18 7.12 2.03
C LEU A 465 -33.14 7.72 3.08
N PRO A 466 -33.63 6.97 4.10
CA PRO A 466 -34.52 7.56 5.10
C PRO A 466 -33.90 8.69 5.92
N VAL A 467 -32.56 8.64 6.15
CA VAL A 467 -31.84 9.69 6.86
C VAL A 467 -31.87 10.98 6.04
N ILE A 468 -31.64 10.87 4.72
CA ILE A 468 -31.63 12.01 3.80
C ILE A 468 -33.06 12.59 3.66
N GLU A 469 -34.08 11.73 3.53
CA GLU A 469 -35.48 12.15 3.34
C GLU A 469 -36.07 12.80 4.58
N ALA A 470 -35.70 12.38 5.77
CA ALA A 470 -36.18 12.96 7.03
C ALA A 470 -35.51 14.32 7.38
N ALA A 471 -34.39 14.61 6.70
CA ALA A 471 -33.59 15.79 7.02
C ALA A 471 -34.16 17.07 6.45
N ARG A 472 -33.97 18.17 7.20
CA ARG A 472 -34.17 19.53 6.72
C ARG A 472 -32.79 20.15 6.51
N TYR A 473 -32.42 20.31 5.27
CA TYR A 473 -31.19 20.99 4.87
C TYR A 473 -31.57 22.17 3.96
N GLU A 474 -31.16 23.37 4.32
CA GLU A 474 -31.50 24.58 3.59
C GLU A 474 -30.36 24.97 2.63
N GLY A 475 -30.73 25.17 1.36
CA GLY A 475 -29.82 25.63 0.32
C GLY A 475 -29.16 24.50 -0.51
N PRO A 476 -28.32 24.89 -1.47
CA PRO A 476 -27.59 23.96 -2.31
C PRO A 476 -26.55 23.16 -1.51
N LEU A 477 -26.31 21.92 -1.93
CA LEU A 477 -25.31 21.05 -1.32
C LEU A 477 -23.89 21.49 -1.72
N PRO A 478 -22.85 21.10 -0.94
CA PRO A 478 -21.46 21.46 -1.27
C PRO A 478 -20.96 20.95 -2.62
N ASP A 479 -21.56 19.89 -3.17
CA ASP A 479 -21.28 19.35 -4.51
C ASP A 479 -22.04 20.07 -5.63
N GLY A 480 -22.85 21.05 -5.30
CA GLY A 480 -23.63 21.87 -6.23
C GLY A 480 -25.02 21.34 -6.58
N MET A 481 -25.49 20.24 -5.97
CA MET A 481 -26.91 19.85 -6.08
C MET A 481 -27.81 20.88 -5.39
N GLN A 482 -29.01 21.07 -5.93
CA GLN A 482 -29.95 22.10 -5.43
C GLN A 482 -30.48 21.78 -4.03
N SER A 483 -30.62 20.49 -3.68
CA SER A 483 -31.16 20.08 -2.38
C SER A 483 -30.93 18.58 -2.13
N LEU A 484 -31.15 18.14 -0.89
CA LEU A 484 -31.20 16.71 -0.56
C LEU A 484 -32.37 16.01 -1.28
N THR A 485 -33.50 16.69 -1.51
CA THR A 485 -34.63 16.18 -2.27
C THR A 485 -34.23 15.91 -3.72
N SER A 486 -33.50 16.81 -4.33
CA SER A 486 -32.93 16.63 -5.67
C SER A 486 -31.96 15.46 -5.73
N SER A 487 -31.08 15.34 -4.72
CA SER A 487 -30.16 14.22 -4.59
C SER A 487 -30.86 12.85 -4.58
N VAL A 488 -31.92 12.72 -3.75
CA VAL A 488 -32.74 11.48 -3.70
C VAL A 488 -33.42 11.21 -5.02
N ALA A 489 -33.98 12.25 -5.65
CA ALA A 489 -34.62 12.11 -6.97
C ALA A 489 -33.63 11.67 -8.04
N LEU A 490 -32.43 12.27 -8.09
CA LEU A 490 -31.37 11.86 -9.02
C LEU A 490 -30.93 10.41 -8.75
N LEU A 491 -30.69 10.04 -7.50
CA LEU A 491 -30.23 8.71 -7.13
C LEU A 491 -31.24 7.62 -7.55
N ARG A 492 -32.52 7.85 -7.31
CA ARG A 492 -33.62 6.95 -7.76
C ARG A 492 -33.76 6.94 -9.27
N GLY A 493 -33.68 8.13 -9.92
CA GLY A 493 -33.85 8.28 -11.36
C GLY A 493 -32.71 7.68 -12.18
N VAL A 494 -31.46 7.76 -11.67
CA VAL A 494 -30.29 7.22 -12.36
C VAL A 494 -30.15 5.71 -12.19
N PHE A 495 -30.33 5.21 -10.96
CA PHE A 495 -30.03 3.80 -10.65
C PHE A 495 -31.25 2.85 -10.70
N GLY A 496 -32.45 3.35 -10.49
CA GLY A 496 -33.69 2.57 -10.64
C GLY A 496 -33.84 1.35 -9.71
N PHE A 497 -33.27 1.41 -8.50
CA PHE A 497 -33.26 0.28 -7.55
C PHE A 497 -34.65 -0.12 -7.01
N GLU A 498 -35.60 0.82 -6.94
CA GLU A 498 -36.92 0.63 -6.33
C GLU A 498 -38.02 0.29 -7.34
N GLY A 499 -37.65 0.08 -8.59
CA GLY A 499 -38.56 -0.24 -9.67
C GLY A 499 -38.64 0.85 -10.73
N TYR A 500 -39.19 0.49 -11.87
CA TYR A 500 -39.23 1.38 -13.02
C TYR A 500 -40.15 2.59 -12.81
N GLY A 501 -41.36 2.38 -12.23
CA GLY A 501 -42.30 3.47 -11.97
C GLY A 501 -41.68 4.55 -11.06
N VAL A 502 -41.02 4.13 -10.00
CA VAL A 502 -40.27 5.04 -9.11
C VAL A 502 -39.14 5.72 -9.85
N MET A 503 -38.35 5.00 -10.67
CA MET A 503 -37.28 5.56 -11.48
C MET A 503 -37.78 6.68 -12.39
N ARG A 504 -38.89 6.46 -13.12
CA ARG A 504 -39.45 7.45 -14.04
C ARG A 504 -39.94 8.70 -13.31
N GLN A 505 -40.70 8.54 -12.24
CA GLN A 505 -41.18 9.67 -11.44
C GLN A 505 -40.04 10.47 -10.84
N ALA A 506 -39.03 9.79 -10.31
CA ALA A 506 -37.86 10.42 -9.72
C ALA A 506 -37.01 11.14 -10.76
N ALA A 507 -36.82 10.58 -11.96
CA ALA A 507 -36.11 11.24 -13.06
C ALA A 507 -36.82 12.53 -13.53
N ALA A 508 -38.15 12.51 -13.60
CA ALA A 508 -38.94 13.70 -13.91
C ALA A 508 -38.81 14.77 -12.81
N ALA A 509 -38.97 14.38 -11.56
CA ALA A 509 -38.78 15.28 -10.42
C ALA A 509 -37.36 15.87 -10.36
N ALA A 510 -36.33 15.04 -10.60
CA ALA A 510 -34.95 15.50 -10.66
C ALA A 510 -34.73 16.55 -11.76
N ALA A 511 -35.32 16.35 -12.93
CA ALA A 511 -35.25 17.31 -14.04
C ALA A 511 -35.94 18.65 -13.74
N GLU A 512 -36.98 18.64 -12.92
CA GLU A 512 -37.63 19.89 -12.44
C GLU A 512 -36.79 20.60 -11.37
N LEU A 513 -36.22 19.84 -10.43
CA LEU A 513 -35.43 20.36 -9.32
C LEU A 513 -34.06 20.90 -9.76
N GLU A 514 -33.36 20.14 -10.61
CA GLU A 514 -32.07 20.54 -11.16
C GLU A 514 -32.27 21.38 -12.44
N SER A 515 -32.65 22.63 -12.26
CA SER A 515 -33.03 23.55 -13.35
C SER A 515 -31.92 24.47 -13.83
N ASP A 516 -30.78 24.55 -13.12
CA ASP A 516 -29.65 25.41 -13.48
C ASP A 516 -28.69 24.73 -14.49
N PRO A 517 -28.64 25.17 -15.75
CA PRO A 517 -27.78 24.59 -16.78
C PRO A 517 -26.26 24.70 -16.50
N ALA A 518 -25.88 25.58 -15.56
CA ALA A 518 -24.47 25.77 -15.20
C ALA A 518 -23.93 24.66 -14.28
N THR A 519 -24.78 23.77 -13.78
CA THR A 519 -24.37 22.66 -12.93
C THR A 519 -24.28 21.34 -13.70
N PRO A 520 -23.37 20.42 -13.35
CA PRO A 520 -23.31 19.09 -13.97
C PRO A 520 -24.56 18.24 -13.65
N TRP A 521 -25.25 18.56 -12.57
CA TRP A 521 -26.46 17.86 -12.10
C TRP A 521 -27.65 18.07 -13.02
N TYR A 522 -27.77 19.26 -13.64
CA TYR A 522 -28.75 19.52 -14.70
C TYR A 522 -28.63 18.50 -15.82
N ALA A 523 -27.41 18.36 -16.37
CA ALA A 523 -27.19 17.43 -17.47
C ALA A 523 -27.47 15.97 -17.08
N LEU A 524 -27.09 15.57 -15.84
CA LEU A 524 -27.38 14.23 -15.32
C LEU A 524 -28.89 13.99 -15.18
N ALA A 525 -29.64 14.97 -14.66
CA ALA A 525 -31.09 14.87 -14.50
C ALA A 525 -31.80 14.75 -15.85
N ARG A 526 -31.39 15.55 -16.87
CA ARG A 526 -31.90 15.46 -18.23
C ARG A 526 -31.57 14.10 -18.88
N ALA A 527 -30.36 13.61 -18.69
CA ALA A 527 -29.95 12.28 -19.19
C ALA A 527 -30.77 11.16 -18.56
N ALA A 528 -31.01 11.23 -17.24
CA ALA A 528 -31.84 10.26 -16.51
C ALA A 528 -33.29 10.27 -16.99
N LEU A 529 -33.88 11.47 -17.18
CA LEU A 529 -35.22 11.62 -17.74
C LEU A 529 -35.31 11.01 -19.13
N GLY A 530 -34.40 11.39 -20.04
CA GLY A 530 -34.38 10.87 -21.40
C GLY A 530 -34.20 9.36 -21.46
N PHE A 531 -33.35 8.79 -20.61
CA PHE A 531 -33.17 7.34 -20.52
C PHE A 531 -34.45 6.64 -20.03
N SER A 532 -35.12 7.19 -19.04
CA SER A 532 -36.38 6.62 -18.54
C SER A 532 -37.47 6.68 -19.61
N LEU A 533 -37.60 7.75 -20.39
CA LEU A 533 -38.53 7.86 -21.51
C LEU A 533 -38.22 6.87 -22.62
N TYR A 534 -36.94 6.67 -22.97
CA TYR A 534 -36.54 5.65 -23.93
C TYR A 534 -37.00 4.24 -23.48
N LEU A 535 -36.72 3.87 -22.21
CA LEU A 535 -37.11 2.59 -21.66
C LEU A 535 -38.64 2.38 -21.59
N SER A 536 -39.45 3.45 -21.62
CA SER A 536 -40.90 3.37 -21.73
C SER A 536 -41.40 3.10 -23.15
N GLY A 537 -40.53 3.08 -24.17
CA GLY A 537 -40.92 3.04 -25.56
C GLY A 537 -41.40 4.41 -26.08
N GLU A 538 -40.93 5.50 -25.53
CA GLU A 538 -41.22 6.87 -25.92
C GLU A 538 -39.96 7.56 -26.53
N PRO A 539 -39.34 7.00 -27.59
CA PRO A 539 -38.05 7.48 -28.10
C PRO A 539 -38.10 8.93 -28.60
N LYS A 540 -39.25 9.39 -29.09
CA LYS A 540 -39.44 10.75 -29.54
C LYS A 540 -39.47 11.75 -28.37
N ALA A 541 -40.11 11.39 -27.26
CA ALA A 541 -40.13 12.22 -26.06
C ALA A 541 -38.75 12.29 -25.37
N ALA A 542 -37.91 11.25 -25.55
CA ALA A 542 -36.57 11.20 -25.01
C ALA A 542 -35.59 12.16 -25.72
N GLU A 543 -35.87 12.60 -26.98
CA GLU A 543 -34.93 13.41 -27.77
C GLU A 543 -34.59 14.73 -27.09
N GLU A 544 -35.59 15.52 -26.67
CA GLU A 544 -35.39 16.85 -26.10
C GLU A 544 -34.53 16.85 -24.82
N PRO A 545 -34.84 16.07 -23.76
CA PRO A 545 -34.04 16.10 -22.55
C PRO A 545 -32.62 15.55 -22.79
N LEU A 546 -32.42 14.59 -23.71
CA LEU A 546 -31.10 14.10 -24.06
C LEU A 546 -30.27 15.12 -24.85
N GLU A 547 -30.88 15.88 -25.75
CA GLU A 547 -30.20 16.97 -26.48
C GLU A 547 -29.81 18.12 -25.53
N GLU A 548 -30.63 18.45 -24.55
CA GLU A 548 -30.30 19.38 -23.48
C GLU A 548 -29.08 18.89 -22.66
N ALA A 549 -29.06 17.59 -22.30
CA ALA A 549 -27.94 16.99 -21.60
C ALA A 549 -26.63 17.04 -22.39
N VAL A 550 -26.71 16.78 -23.71
CA VAL A 550 -25.53 16.82 -24.61
C VAL A 550 -25.01 18.23 -24.80
N SER A 551 -25.90 19.23 -24.92
CA SER A 551 -25.55 20.62 -25.19
C SER A 551 -25.12 21.40 -23.96
N SER A 552 -25.38 20.92 -22.74
CA SER A 552 -24.96 21.57 -21.50
C SER A 552 -23.43 21.70 -21.43
N GLU A 553 -22.92 22.92 -21.25
CA GLU A 553 -21.47 23.18 -21.08
C GLU A 553 -20.91 22.54 -19.81
N ALA A 554 -21.72 22.46 -18.76
CA ALA A 554 -21.37 21.86 -17.49
C ALA A 554 -21.41 20.33 -17.49
N ALA A 555 -21.91 19.69 -18.55
CA ALA A 555 -21.98 18.24 -18.65
C ALA A 555 -20.58 17.62 -18.62
N ILE A 556 -20.35 16.76 -17.63
CA ILE A 556 -19.11 15.96 -17.57
C ILE A 556 -19.07 14.96 -18.75
N PRO A 557 -17.87 14.57 -19.24
CA PRO A 557 -17.74 13.67 -20.40
C PRO A 557 -18.53 12.39 -20.29
N LEU A 558 -18.61 11.81 -19.08
CA LEU A 558 -19.37 10.60 -18.81
C LEU A 558 -20.88 10.77 -19.07
N VAL A 559 -21.49 11.82 -18.52
CA VAL A 559 -22.92 12.10 -18.70
C VAL A 559 -23.24 12.41 -20.16
N ARG A 560 -22.38 13.17 -20.83
CA ARG A 560 -22.52 13.47 -22.26
C ARG A 560 -22.43 12.19 -23.13
N MET A 561 -21.53 11.28 -22.79
CA MET A 561 -21.43 9.97 -23.46
C MET A 561 -22.69 9.14 -23.27
N ILE A 562 -23.25 9.08 -22.05
CA ILE A 562 -24.50 8.38 -21.75
C ILE A 562 -25.64 8.97 -22.57
N ALA A 563 -25.81 10.28 -22.56
CA ALA A 563 -26.87 10.97 -23.31
C ALA A 563 -26.76 10.73 -24.83
N LEU A 564 -25.57 10.83 -25.41
CA LEU A 564 -25.32 10.52 -26.82
C LEU A 564 -25.64 9.06 -27.17
N SER A 565 -25.31 8.13 -26.27
CA SER A 565 -25.59 6.71 -26.46
C SER A 565 -27.09 6.46 -26.52
N VAL A 566 -27.85 7.02 -25.57
CA VAL A 566 -29.29 6.84 -25.51
C VAL A 566 -30.00 7.56 -26.66
N LEU A 567 -29.54 8.76 -27.05
CA LEU A 567 -30.00 9.45 -28.26
C LEU A 567 -29.80 8.62 -29.54
N SER A 568 -28.65 7.93 -29.62
CA SER A 568 -28.38 7.02 -30.76
C SER A 568 -29.38 5.84 -30.76
N LEU A 569 -29.66 5.25 -29.62
CA LEU A 569 -30.67 4.19 -29.47
C LEU A 569 -32.06 4.67 -29.89
N ALA A 570 -32.48 5.82 -29.39
CA ALA A 570 -33.77 6.45 -29.76
C ALA A 570 -33.83 6.77 -31.27
N ALA A 571 -32.75 7.27 -31.85
CA ALA A 571 -32.66 7.55 -33.30
C ALA A 571 -32.77 6.28 -34.15
N VAL A 572 -32.24 5.13 -33.70
CA VAL A 572 -32.44 3.82 -34.36
C VAL A 572 -33.90 3.46 -34.38
N GLU A 573 -34.62 3.54 -33.24
CA GLU A 573 -36.05 3.21 -33.18
C GLU A 573 -36.92 4.15 -34.02
N LEU A 574 -36.52 5.42 -34.13
CA LEU A 574 -37.20 6.40 -34.99
C LEU A 574 -36.81 6.28 -36.48
N GLY A 575 -35.96 5.32 -36.89
CA GLY A 575 -35.49 5.13 -38.24
C GLY A 575 -34.50 6.17 -38.76
N LYS A 576 -33.95 7.01 -37.89
CA LYS A 576 -33.00 8.08 -38.23
C LYS A 576 -31.55 7.55 -38.27
N LEU A 577 -31.28 6.51 -39.09
CA LEU A 577 -30.00 5.78 -39.06
C LEU A 577 -28.72 6.63 -39.27
N PRO A 578 -28.67 7.62 -40.19
CA PRO A 578 -27.49 8.48 -40.33
C PRO A 578 -27.18 9.23 -39.01
N ARG A 579 -28.19 9.81 -38.38
CA ARG A 579 -28.06 10.50 -37.09
C ARG A 579 -27.65 9.57 -35.96
N ALA A 580 -28.23 8.36 -35.93
CA ALA A 580 -27.87 7.33 -34.93
C ALA A 580 -26.38 6.98 -35.02
N GLN A 581 -25.82 6.84 -36.22
CA GLN A 581 -24.39 6.55 -36.42
C GLN A 581 -23.50 7.68 -35.90
N GLU A 582 -23.80 8.93 -36.24
CA GLU A 582 -23.04 10.10 -35.78
C GLU A 582 -22.99 10.15 -34.25
N LEU A 583 -24.14 9.92 -33.60
CA LEU A 583 -24.27 9.92 -32.14
C LEU A 583 -23.49 8.75 -31.49
N ALA A 584 -23.58 7.55 -32.07
CA ALA A 584 -22.83 6.39 -31.58
C ALA A 584 -21.30 6.59 -31.66
N ASP A 585 -20.84 7.16 -32.80
CA ASP A 585 -19.41 7.44 -33.01
C ASP A 585 -18.91 8.52 -32.06
N ALA A 586 -19.70 9.58 -31.82
CA ALA A 586 -19.40 10.60 -30.82
C ALA A 586 -19.33 10.03 -29.40
N ALA A 587 -20.31 9.20 -29.01
CA ALA A 587 -20.31 8.52 -27.70
C ALA A 587 -19.07 7.65 -27.51
N ARG A 588 -18.72 6.83 -28.50
CA ARG A 588 -17.55 5.96 -28.46
C ARG A 588 -16.24 6.75 -28.38
N SER A 589 -16.13 7.87 -29.10
CA SER A 589 -14.97 8.76 -29.04
C SER A 589 -14.74 9.32 -27.63
N LEU A 590 -15.80 9.65 -26.87
CA LEU A 590 -15.71 10.10 -25.50
C LEU A 590 -15.30 8.95 -24.55
N GLY A 591 -15.84 7.75 -24.73
CA GLY A 591 -15.52 6.58 -23.91
C GLY A 591 -14.07 6.10 -24.02
N THR A 592 -13.41 6.31 -25.16
CA THR A 592 -12.02 5.85 -25.41
C THR A 592 -10.95 6.84 -24.95
N ARG A 593 -11.25 8.13 -24.88
CA ARG A 593 -10.28 9.19 -24.54
C ARG A 593 -9.64 9.09 -23.16
N GLY A 594 -10.24 8.36 -22.24
CA GLY A 594 -9.76 8.18 -20.85
C GLY A 594 -9.01 6.88 -20.58
N GLY A 595 -8.70 6.04 -21.57
CA GLY A 595 -8.11 4.72 -21.35
C GLY A 595 -9.05 3.71 -20.65
N ALA A 596 -10.32 4.07 -20.47
CA ALA A 596 -11.32 3.35 -19.70
C ALA A 596 -12.28 2.50 -20.56
N GLY A 597 -11.83 1.99 -21.71
CA GLY A 597 -12.65 1.18 -22.62
C GLY A 597 -13.41 0.01 -21.97
N GLU A 598 -12.87 -0.49 -20.85
CA GLU A 598 -13.45 -1.57 -20.02
C GLU A 598 -14.30 -1.05 -18.84
N ALA A 599 -14.60 0.25 -18.76
CA ALA A 599 -15.42 0.80 -17.69
C ALA A 599 -16.92 0.55 -17.94
N LEU A 600 -17.66 0.27 -16.88
CA LEU A 600 -19.10 -0.04 -16.91
C LEU A 600 -19.97 0.98 -17.70
N PRO A 601 -19.76 2.30 -17.58
CA PRO A 601 -20.57 3.27 -18.32
C PRO A 601 -20.44 3.14 -19.84
N ASN A 602 -19.32 2.65 -20.37
CA ASN A 602 -19.10 2.45 -21.78
C ASN A 602 -20.03 1.37 -22.39
N ALA A 603 -20.67 0.56 -21.56
CA ALA A 603 -21.65 -0.42 -22.03
C ALA A 603 -22.76 0.22 -22.91
N LEU A 604 -23.23 1.43 -22.54
CA LEU A 604 -24.23 2.15 -23.34
C LEU A 604 -23.71 2.56 -24.72
N ALA A 605 -22.45 2.97 -24.81
CA ALA A 605 -21.83 3.30 -26.10
C ALA A 605 -21.68 2.04 -27.00
N TYR A 606 -21.37 0.90 -26.42
CA TYR A 606 -21.38 -0.38 -27.15
C TYR A 606 -22.78 -0.83 -27.53
N MET A 607 -23.79 -0.59 -26.67
CA MET A 607 -25.20 -0.84 -27.03
C MET A 607 -25.62 0.01 -28.23
N ALA A 608 -25.32 1.30 -28.23
CA ALA A 608 -25.61 2.19 -29.34
C ALA A 608 -24.93 1.75 -30.66
N ALA A 609 -23.64 1.42 -30.60
CA ALA A 609 -22.91 0.89 -31.75
C ALA A 609 -23.50 -0.43 -32.27
N GLY A 610 -23.86 -1.34 -31.33
CA GLY A 610 -24.51 -2.60 -31.66
C GLY A 610 -25.89 -2.44 -32.31
N ALA A 611 -26.72 -1.51 -31.80
CA ALA A 611 -28.04 -1.20 -32.36
C ALA A 611 -27.92 -0.64 -33.79
N VAL A 612 -26.99 0.29 -34.04
CA VAL A 612 -26.76 0.86 -35.36
C VAL A 612 -26.27 -0.19 -36.34
N SER A 613 -25.33 -1.07 -35.90
CA SER A 613 -24.84 -2.16 -36.77
C SER A 613 -25.95 -3.16 -37.12
N ALA A 614 -26.79 -3.51 -36.14
CA ALA A 614 -27.96 -4.39 -36.34
C ALA A 614 -28.96 -3.79 -37.34
N ALA A 615 -29.29 -2.52 -37.18
CA ALA A 615 -30.21 -1.80 -38.11
C ALA A 615 -29.66 -1.67 -39.54
N ARG A 616 -28.35 -1.82 -39.73
CA ARG A 616 -27.67 -1.84 -41.05
C ARG A 616 -27.50 -3.28 -41.58
N GLY A 617 -27.92 -4.30 -40.85
CA GLY A 617 -27.75 -5.70 -41.23
C GLY A 617 -26.30 -6.23 -41.02
N GLN A 618 -25.44 -5.51 -40.28
CA GLN A 618 -24.09 -5.91 -39.96
C GLN A 618 -24.13 -6.74 -38.67
N LEU A 619 -24.69 -7.95 -38.77
CA LEU A 619 -24.99 -8.81 -37.61
C LEU A 619 -23.73 -9.27 -36.80
N PRO A 620 -22.57 -9.61 -37.42
CA PRO A 620 -21.36 -9.95 -36.71
C PRO A 620 -20.82 -8.80 -35.83
N GLU A 621 -20.79 -7.59 -36.34
CA GLU A 621 -20.37 -6.37 -35.66
C GLU A 621 -21.33 -6.01 -34.53
N ALA A 622 -22.64 -6.13 -34.78
CA ALA A 622 -23.70 -5.93 -33.81
C ALA A 622 -23.56 -6.91 -32.63
N ARG A 623 -23.38 -8.19 -32.94
CA ARG A 623 -23.16 -9.24 -31.93
C ARG A 623 -21.94 -8.95 -31.08
N SER A 624 -20.80 -8.65 -31.69
CA SER A 624 -19.56 -8.37 -30.97
C SER A 624 -19.71 -7.17 -30.02
N ALA A 625 -20.33 -6.08 -30.47
CA ALA A 625 -20.56 -4.89 -29.64
C ALA A 625 -21.49 -5.18 -28.46
N LEU A 626 -22.61 -5.87 -28.70
CA LEU A 626 -23.59 -6.18 -27.67
C LEU A 626 -23.11 -7.23 -26.66
N GLU A 627 -22.35 -8.25 -27.10
CA GLU A 627 -21.68 -9.18 -26.19
C GLU A 627 -20.69 -8.44 -25.28
N HIS A 628 -20.00 -7.43 -25.82
CA HIS A 628 -19.12 -6.59 -24.98
C HIS A 628 -19.91 -5.76 -23.97
N ALA A 629 -21.01 -5.16 -24.38
CA ALA A 629 -21.89 -4.40 -23.49
C ALA A 629 -22.44 -5.29 -22.35
N VAL A 630 -22.93 -6.48 -22.66
CA VAL A 630 -23.44 -7.44 -21.66
C VAL A 630 -22.33 -7.87 -20.72
N ARG A 631 -21.11 -8.19 -21.19
CA ARG A 631 -19.97 -8.51 -20.32
C ARG A 631 -19.62 -7.39 -19.35
N LEU A 632 -19.63 -6.14 -19.79
CA LEU A 632 -19.36 -4.99 -18.90
C LEU A 632 -20.44 -4.87 -17.82
N ARG A 633 -21.71 -5.03 -18.21
CA ARG A 633 -22.87 -4.94 -17.31
C ARG A 633 -22.92 -6.09 -16.29
N SER A 634 -22.50 -7.29 -16.67
CA SER A 634 -22.51 -8.49 -15.80
C SER A 634 -21.51 -8.41 -14.66
N ARG A 635 -20.47 -7.54 -14.74
CA ARG A 635 -19.51 -7.31 -13.66
C ARG A 635 -20.13 -6.64 -12.43
N THR A 636 -21.20 -5.86 -12.62
CA THR A 636 -21.91 -5.12 -11.57
C THR A 636 -23.42 -5.13 -11.82
N PRO A 637 -24.08 -6.28 -11.64
CA PRO A 637 -25.50 -6.44 -11.98
C PRO A 637 -26.44 -5.55 -11.15
N GLY A 638 -25.94 -5.04 -10.00
CA GLY A 638 -26.68 -4.13 -9.14
C GLY A 638 -26.78 -2.70 -9.65
N ILE A 639 -25.96 -2.26 -10.60
CA ILE A 639 -25.94 -0.87 -11.08
C ILE A 639 -26.82 -0.73 -12.33
N GLY A 640 -27.92 0.05 -12.23
CA GLY A 640 -28.80 0.35 -13.36
C GLY A 640 -29.31 -0.91 -14.08
N PRO A 641 -30.03 -1.79 -13.41
CA PRO A 641 -30.42 -3.11 -13.94
C PRO A 641 -31.20 -3.02 -15.25
N TRP A 642 -31.94 -1.95 -15.49
CA TRP A 642 -32.73 -1.71 -16.70
C TRP A 642 -31.88 -1.63 -17.96
N ALA A 643 -30.69 -1.01 -17.89
CA ALA A 643 -29.75 -0.99 -19.00
C ALA A 643 -29.15 -2.38 -19.29
N THR A 644 -29.02 -3.23 -18.27
CA THR A 644 -28.56 -4.62 -18.45
C THR A 644 -29.62 -5.44 -19.18
N ILE A 645 -30.87 -5.34 -18.77
CA ILE A 645 -32.01 -6.01 -19.41
C ILE A 645 -32.11 -5.57 -20.88
N GLU A 646 -31.97 -4.26 -21.14
CA GLU A 646 -32.03 -3.72 -22.50
C GLU A 646 -30.89 -4.27 -23.38
N ALA A 647 -29.66 -4.30 -22.86
CA ALA A 647 -28.52 -4.88 -23.58
C ALA A 647 -28.73 -6.37 -23.92
N MET A 648 -29.24 -7.13 -22.95
CA MET A 648 -29.55 -8.57 -23.15
C MET A 648 -30.67 -8.78 -24.16
N ALA A 649 -31.72 -7.95 -24.14
CA ALA A 649 -32.82 -8.03 -25.10
C ALA A 649 -32.34 -7.69 -26.53
N MET A 650 -31.47 -6.67 -26.68
CA MET A 650 -30.88 -6.31 -27.97
C MET A 650 -29.99 -7.44 -28.52
N LEU A 651 -29.13 -8.02 -27.65
CA LEU A 651 -28.28 -9.14 -28.05
C LEU A 651 -29.10 -10.36 -28.44
N THR A 652 -30.17 -10.67 -27.70
CA THR A 652 -31.10 -11.76 -28.02
C THR A 652 -31.67 -11.58 -29.41
N GLN A 653 -32.10 -10.36 -29.76
CA GLN A 653 -32.62 -10.06 -31.11
C GLN A 653 -31.59 -10.35 -32.20
N VAL A 654 -30.35 -9.86 -32.01
CA VAL A 654 -29.25 -10.08 -32.98
C VAL A 654 -28.90 -11.56 -33.12
N LEU A 655 -28.95 -12.33 -32.03
CA LEU A 655 -28.76 -13.78 -32.09
C LEU A 655 -29.84 -14.49 -32.89
N LEU A 656 -31.12 -14.06 -32.72
CA LEU A 656 -32.25 -14.58 -33.51
C LEU A 656 -32.09 -14.26 -35.01
N ASP A 657 -31.74 -13.01 -35.32
CA ASP A 657 -31.52 -12.53 -36.70
C ASP A 657 -30.33 -13.24 -37.35
N SER A 658 -29.35 -13.67 -36.56
CA SER A 658 -28.18 -14.45 -37.01
C SER A 658 -28.45 -15.94 -37.08
N GLY A 659 -29.67 -16.41 -36.69
CA GLY A 659 -30.06 -17.83 -36.66
C GLY A 659 -29.56 -18.63 -35.46
N ASP A 660 -28.91 -18.00 -34.48
CA ASP A 660 -28.39 -18.65 -33.26
C ASP A 660 -29.45 -18.68 -32.15
N ARG A 661 -30.53 -19.49 -32.42
CA ARG A 661 -31.67 -19.60 -31.50
C ARG A 661 -31.32 -20.18 -30.15
N SER A 662 -30.31 -21.05 -30.12
CA SER A 662 -29.89 -21.70 -28.87
C SER A 662 -29.23 -20.71 -27.91
N ALA A 663 -28.31 -19.85 -28.39
CA ALA A 663 -27.73 -18.80 -27.57
C ALA A 663 -28.82 -17.77 -27.17
N ALA A 664 -29.74 -17.44 -28.07
CA ALA A 664 -30.87 -16.56 -27.78
C ALA A 664 -31.76 -17.09 -26.64
N ALA A 665 -32.09 -18.41 -26.63
CA ALA A 665 -32.92 -19.00 -25.58
C ALA A 665 -32.28 -18.92 -24.19
N VAL A 666 -30.95 -19.16 -24.09
CA VAL A 666 -30.21 -19.02 -22.83
C VAL A 666 -30.29 -17.59 -22.32
N LEU A 667 -30.04 -16.61 -23.20
CA LEU A 667 -30.06 -15.22 -22.82
C LEU A 667 -31.46 -14.71 -22.43
N VAL A 668 -32.51 -15.25 -23.03
CA VAL A 668 -33.90 -14.99 -22.63
C VAL A 668 -34.15 -15.49 -21.22
N ASP A 669 -33.71 -16.71 -20.89
CA ASP A 669 -33.89 -17.27 -19.54
C ASP A 669 -33.11 -16.43 -18.48
N GLU A 670 -31.89 -16.02 -18.78
CA GLU A 670 -31.11 -15.11 -17.91
C GLU A 670 -31.81 -13.75 -17.75
N THR A 671 -32.34 -13.18 -18.84
CA THR A 671 -33.07 -11.90 -18.81
C THR A 671 -34.35 -12.02 -17.96
N ARG A 672 -35.08 -13.13 -18.08
CA ARG A 672 -36.27 -13.41 -17.27
C ARG A 672 -35.90 -13.50 -15.77
N LEU A 673 -34.83 -14.22 -15.44
CA LEU A 673 -34.36 -14.35 -14.05
C LEU A 673 -34.01 -12.99 -13.45
N LEU A 674 -33.30 -12.16 -14.20
CA LEU A 674 -32.97 -10.81 -13.77
C LEU A 674 -34.23 -9.96 -13.57
N LEU A 675 -35.16 -10.00 -14.53
CA LEU A 675 -36.40 -9.22 -14.49
C LEU A 675 -37.31 -9.64 -13.31
N THR A 676 -37.37 -10.93 -12.97
CA THR A 676 -38.15 -11.40 -11.80
C THR A 676 -37.55 -10.95 -10.46
N SER A 677 -36.27 -10.58 -10.42
CA SER A 677 -35.62 -10.04 -9.23
C SER A 677 -35.85 -8.53 -9.03
N LEU A 678 -36.48 -7.86 -10.01
CA LEU A 678 -36.73 -6.42 -9.99
C LEU A 678 -38.19 -6.11 -9.75
N PRO A 679 -38.50 -5.10 -8.94
CA PRO A 679 -39.88 -4.65 -8.78
C PRO A 679 -40.34 -3.83 -10.00
N ASP A 680 -41.62 -3.95 -10.33
CA ASP A 680 -42.35 -3.09 -11.27
C ASP A 680 -41.69 -2.91 -12.65
N PRO A 681 -41.53 -3.99 -13.46
CA PRO A 681 -41.03 -3.88 -14.83
C PRO A 681 -42.03 -3.19 -15.75
N THR A 682 -41.52 -2.42 -16.75
CA THR A 682 -42.41 -1.72 -17.70
C THR A 682 -43.20 -2.71 -18.58
N GLU A 683 -44.41 -2.27 -19.03
CA GLU A 683 -45.19 -3.06 -20.01
C GLU A 683 -44.35 -3.27 -21.31
N ALA A 684 -43.58 -2.26 -21.73
CA ALA A 684 -42.73 -2.35 -22.93
C ALA A 684 -41.67 -3.45 -22.80
N VAL A 685 -40.93 -3.48 -21.66
CA VAL A 685 -39.91 -4.50 -21.39
C VAL A 685 -40.53 -5.89 -21.28
N GLN A 686 -41.67 -6.01 -20.59
CA GLN A 686 -42.40 -7.30 -20.48
C GLN A 686 -42.89 -7.78 -21.85
N ALA A 687 -43.53 -6.94 -22.64
CA ALA A 687 -44.02 -7.28 -23.97
C ALA A 687 -42.86 -7.71 -24.90
N ARG A 688 -41.72 -7.02 -24.81
CA ARG A 688 -40.54 -7.38 -25.59
C ARG A 688 -39.97 -8.72 -25.17
N LEU A 689 -39.85 -9.00 -23.86
CA LEU A 689 -39.39 -10.31 -23.37
C LEU A 689 -40.34 -11.43 -23.83
N VAL A 690 -41.64 -11.27 -23.66
CA VAL A 690 -42.64 -12.24 -24.12
C VAL A 690 -42.55 -12.48 -25.64
N TRP A 691 -42.27 -11.42 -26.41
CA TRP A 691 -42.08 -11.58 -27.84
C TRP A 691 -40.78 -12.38 -28.13
N LEU A 692 -39.66 -12.09 -27.49
CA LEU A 692 -38.40 -12.83 -27.62
C LEU A 692 -38.56 -14.30 -27.20
N GLU A 693 -39.31 -14.60 -26.15
CA GLU A 693 -39.63 -15.94 -25.69
C GLU A 693 -40.38 -16.74 -26.79
N ARG A 694 -41.37 -16.12 -27.41
CA ARG A 694 -42.11 -16.77 -28.51
C ARG A 694 -41.21 -17.08 -29.70
N GLN A 695 -40.27 -16.17 -30.03
CA GLN A 695 -39.32 -16.38 -31.15
C GLN A 695 -38.29 -17.50 -30.85
N THR A 696 -37.96 -17.72 -29.59
CA THR A 696 -37.04 -18.78 -29.16
C THR A 696 -37.75 -20.12 -28.98
N ALA A 697 -39.08 -20.14 -28.70
CA ALA A 697 -39.85 -21.33 -28.38
C ALA A 697 -40.28 -22.19 -29.61
N ASP A 698 -40.26 -21.65 -30.83
CA ASP A 698 -40.73 -22.35 -32.02
C ASP A 698 -39.68 -23.18 -32.75
N LYS A 699 -39.45 -24.44 -32.29
CA LYS A 699 -39.27 -25.66 -33.12
C LYS A 699 -39.17 -26.93 -32.27
N PRO A 700 -39.70 -28.08 -32.75
CA PRO A 700 -39.68 -29.32 -31.99
C PRO A 700 -38.28 -29.89 -31.81
N ARG A 701 -38.00 -30.41 -30.62
CA ARG A 701 -36.85 -31.25 -30.31
C ARG A 701 -36.77 -32.44 -31.26
N SER A 702 -35.82 -32.49 -32.18
CA SER A 702 -35.55 -33.67 -33.00
C SER A 702 -34.07 -33.99 -33.03
N ALA A 703 -33.74 -35.03 -32.35
CA ALA A 703 -32.82 -36.14 -32.62
C ALA A 703 -32.45 -36.80 -31.27
N SER A 704 -33.05 -37.96 -30.99
CA SER A 704 -32.67 -38.74 -29.81
C SER A 704 -31.24 -39.23 -29.94
N LEU A 705 -30.39 -38.88 -29.00
CA LEU A 705 -29.10 -39.53 -28.80
C LEU A 705 -29.33 -41.02 -28.46
N ALA A 706 -28.46 -41.92 -28.93
CA ALA A 706 -28.51 -43.34 -28.60
C ALA A 706 -28.38 -43.60 -27.07
N ASP A 707 -27.74 -42.65 -26.34
CA ASP A 707 -27.66 -42.63 -24.88
C ASP A 707 -27.97 -41.20 -24.41
N PRO A 708 -29.19 -40.88 -23.93
CA PRO A 708 -29.60 -39.53 -23.57
C PRO A 708 -28.82 -39.01 -22.35
N LEU A 709 -28.57 -37.70 -22.31
CA LEU A 709 -27.98 -37.04 -21.15
C LEU A 709 -29.01 -37.08 -19.99
N THR A 710 -28.49 -37.28 -18.79
CA THR A 710 -29.30 -37.14 -17.56
C THR A 710 -29.53 -35.65 -17.26
N GLU A 711 -30.53 -35.31 -16.46
CA GLU A 711 -30.83 -33.93 -16.04
C GLU A 711 -29.59 -33.21 -15.43
N ARG A 712 -28.76 -33.97 -14.70
CA ARG A 712 -27.51 -33.42 -14.13
C ARG A 712 -26.42 -33.19 -15.17
N GLU A 713 -26.30 -34.06 -16.16
CA GLU A 713 -25.37 -33.89 -17.28
C GLU A 713 -25.81 -32.73 -18.17
N GLU A 714 -27.10 -32.53 -18.39
CA GLU A 714 -27.64 -31.35 -19.11
C GLU A 714 -27.35 -30.06 -18.36
N ALA A 715 -27.53 -30.04 -17.04
CA ALA A 715 -27.19 -28.87 -16.21
C ALA A 715 -25.70 -28.53 -16.29
N VAL A 716 -24.83 -29.54 -16.24
CA VAL A 716 -23.38 -29.34 -16.40
C VAL A 716 -23.06 -28.87 -17.83
N LEU A 717 -23.68 -29.43 -18.86
CA LEU A 717 -23.46 -29.06 -20.26
C LEU A 717 -23.86 -27.60 -20.52
N ARG A 718 -24.96 -27.13 -19.92
CA ARG A 718 -25.37 -25.71 -19.97
C ARG A 718 -24.34 -24.78 -19.38
N LEU A 719 -23.76 -25.11 -18.22
CA LEU A 719 -22.74 -24.30 -17.60
C LEU A 719 -21.36 -24.40 -18.32
N LEU A 720 -21.14 -25.46 -19.09
CA LEU A 720 -19.97 -25.59 -19.96
C LEU A 720 -20.00 -24.63 -21.16
N GLN A 721 -21.11 -24.00 -21.50
CA GLN A 721 -21.17 -22.95 -22.53
C GLN A 721 -20.50 -21.65 -22.08
N GLY A 722 -20.58 -21.32 -20.78
CA GLY A 722 -20.03 -20.12 -20.20
C GLY A 722 -18.51 -20.15 -20.07
N THR A 723 -17.96 -19.19 -19.38
CA THR A 723 -16.50 -19.05 -19.12
C THR A 723 -16.06 -19.73 -17.83
N LEU A 724 -16.97 -20.30 -17.05
CA LEU A 724 -16.70 -20.93 -15.75
C LEU A 724 -15.75 -22.13 -15.88
N SER A 725 -14.79 -22.21 -14.98
CA SER A 725 -13.93 -23.39 -14.81
C SER A 725 -14.75 -24.56 -14.21
N LEU A 726 -14.29 -25.80 -14.36
CA LEU A 726 -14.95 -26.98 -13.76
C LEU A 726 -15.10 -26.86 -12.23
N ARG A 727 -14.23 -26.10 -11.57
CA ARG A 727 -14.29 -25.83 -10.13
C ARG A 727 -15.42 -24.87 -9.78
N GLU A 728 -15.59 -23.81 -10.57
CA GLU A 728 -16.66 -22.82 -10.42
C GLU A 728 -18.03 -23.43 -10.76
N ILE A 729 -18.10 -24.25 -11.80
CA ILE A 729 -19.32 -25.05 -12.09
C ILE A 729 -19.67 -25.97 -10.91
N GLY A 730 -18.67 -26.53 -10.23
CA GLY A 730 -18.89 -27.32 -9.03
C GLY A 730 -19.48 -26.51 -7.88
N GLN A 731 -19.00 -25.29 -7.70
CA GLN A 731 -19.54 -24.37 -6.68
C GLN A 731 -20.99 -24.01 -6.99
N GLU A 732 -21.31 -23.70 -8.25
CA GLU A 732 -22.63 -23.32 -8.70
C GLU A 732 -23.66 -24.47 -8.51
N LEU A 733 -23.25 -25.68 -8.78
CA LEU A 733 -24.11 -26.87 -8.67
C LEU A 733 -24.02 -27.59 -7.30
N HIS A 734 -23.31 -27.04 -6.35
CA HIS A 734 -23.02 -27.63 -5.03
C HIS A 734 -22.40 -29.02 -5.09
N LEU A 735 -21.52 -29.25 -6.09
CA LEU A 735 -20.81 -30.50 -6.35
C LEU A 735 -19.29 -30.35 -6.26
N SER A 736 -18.57 -31.44 -6.02
CA SER A 736 -17.11 -31.40 -6.05
C SER A 736 -16.57 -31.22 -7.48
N ALA A 737 -15.39 -30.57 -7.64
CA ALA A 737 -14.76 -30.40 -8.94
C ALA A 737 -14.48 -31.75 -9.64
N ASN A 738 -14.22 -32.82 -8.87
CA ASN A 738 -14.05 -34.18 -9.40
C ASN A 738 -15.36 -34.75 -9.94
N THR A 739 -16.49 -34.47 -9.27
CA THR A 739 -17.82 -34.88 -9.73
C THR A 739 -18.17 -34.19 -11.05
N ILE A 740 -17.87 -32.89 -11.18
CA ILE A 740 -18.10 -32.14 -12.43
C ILE A 740 -17.19 -32.69 -13.55
N LYS A 741 -15.95 -33.02 -13.25
CA LYS A 741 -15.03 -33.64 -14.22
C LYS A 741 -15.59 -35.00 -14.74
N THR A 742 -16.14 -35.80 -13.85
CA THR A 742 -16.77 -37.08 -14.22
C THR A 742 -18.01 -36.88 -15.10
N HIS A 743 -18.88 -35.92 -14.77
CA HIS A 743 -20.01 -35.54 -15.60
C HIS A 743 -19.60 -35.01 -16.97
N ALA A 744 -18.58 -34.14 -17.04
CA ALA A 744 -18.06 -33.62 -18.30
C ALA A 744 -17.49 -34.76 -19.19
N GLN A 745 -16.78 -35.72 -18.62
CA GLN A 745 -16.30 -36.91 -19.35
C GLN A 745 -17.45 -37.81 -19.86
N ALA A 746 -18.48 -37.98 -19.05
CA ALA A 746 -19.69 -38.73 -19.45
C ALA A 746 -20.42 -38.01 -20.59
N ILE A 747 -20.58 -36.69 -20.51
CA ILE A 747 -21.14 -35.85 -21.56
C ILE A 747 -20.33 -35.99 -22.86
N TYR A 748 -18.99 -35.85 -22.79
CA TYR A 748 -18.15 -35.98 -23.98
C TYR A 748 -18.27 -37.34 -24.64
N ARG A 749 -18.33 -38.41 -23.86
CA ARG A 749 -18.55 -39.79 -24.36
C ARG A 749 -19.92 -39.94 -25.04
N LYS A 750 -20.99 -39.43 -24.39
CA LYS A 750 -22.36 -39.53 -24.90
C LYS A 750 -22.59 -38.71 -26.17
N LEU A 751 -21.90 -37.59 -26.28
CA LEU A 751 -21.92 -36.70 -27.45
C LEU A 751 -20.93 -37.13 -28.53
N GLY A 752 -20.03 -38.10 -28.27
CA GLY A 752 -19.00 -38.56 -29.19
C GLY A 752 -17.92 -37.52 -29.51
N VAL A 753 -17.53 -36.71 -28.52
CA VAL A 753 -16.57 -35.61 -28.65
C VAL A 753 -15.46 -35.69 -27.59
N SER A 754 -14.39 -34.91 -27.75
CA SER A 754 -13.25 -34.95 -26.83
C SER A 754 -12.94 -33.59 -26.15
N THR A 755 -13.56 -32.51 -26.61
CA THR A 755 -13.30 -31.16 -26.05
C THR A 755 -14.56 -30.48 -25.56
N ARG A 756 -14.41 -29.53 -24.64
CA ARG A 756 -15.49 -28.67 -24.13
C ARG A 756 -16.20 -27.93 -25.26
N ARG A 757 -15.46 -27.37 -26.20
CA ARG A 757 -15.97 -26.63 -27.34
C ARG A 757 -16.83 -27.50 -28.25
N ASP A 758 -16.34 -28.72 -28.55
CA ASP A 758 -17.06 -29.65 -29.42
C ASP A 758 -18.32 -30.20 -28.73
N ALA A 759 -18.26 -30.38 -27.39
CA ALA A 759 -19.44 -30.83 -26.63
C ALA A 759 -20.54 -29.78 -26.65
N VAL A 760 -20.23 -28.51 -26.51
CA VAL A 760 -21.16 -27.39 -26.61
C VAL A 760 -21.73 -27.32 -28.02
N GLN A 761 -20.89 -27.35 -29.06
CA GLN A 761 -21.30 -27.30 -30.46
C GLN A 761 -22.22 -28.49 -30.82
N ARG A 762 -21.88 -29.69 -30.33
CA ARG A 762 -22.67 -30.90 -30.55
C ARG A 762 -23.99 -30.88 -29.76
N GLY A 763 -24.00 -30.33 -28.54
CA GLY A 763 -25.17 -30.10 -27.72
C GLY A 763 -26.18 -29.19 -28.42
N HIS A 764 -25.71 -28.09 -29.03
CA HIS A 764 -26.53 -27.22 -29.88
C HIS A 764 -27.09 -27.95 -31.13
N ALA A 765 -26.22 -28.68 -31.82
CA ALA A 765 -26.66 -29.43 -33.02
C ALA A 765 -27.69 -30.53 -32.69
N ALA A 766 -27.67 -31.08 -31.49
CA ALA A 766 -28.59 -32.09 -30.99
C ALA A 766 -29.86 -31.49 -30.35
N GLY A 767 -29.96 -30.16 -30.19
CA GLY A 767 -31.09 -29.49 -29.55
C GLY A 767 -31.22 -29.74 -28.05
N ILE A 768 -30.09 -30.06 -27.39
CA ILE A 768 -29.99 -30.30 -25.94
C ILE A 768 -29.66 -28.99 -25.20
N LEU A 769 -28.92 -28.09 -25.86
CA LEU A 769 -28.56 -26.77 -25.43
C LEU A 769 -29.35 -25.72 -26.15
#